data_988358d6407f8c40c6b5aa64ee84b3a3
#
_entry.id   988358d6407f8c40c6b5aa64ee84b3a3
#
_cell.length_a   1.000
_cell.length_b   1.000
_cell.length_c   1.000
_cell.angle_alpha   90.00
_cell.angle_beta   90.00
_cell.angle_gamma   90.00
#
_symmetry.space_group_name_H-M   'P 1'
#
loop_
_entity.id
_entity.type
_entity.pdbx_description
1 polymer ?
#
loop_
_entity_poly.entity_id
_entity_poly.type
_entity_poly.pdbx_seq_one_letter_code
_entity_poly.pdbx_strand_id
1 'polypeptide(L)'
;GGAAATDAQSGLRAPFYASTALLAALSRSPEAEIPGVRLALRPDFDVTPETAFAGLQSASPAAGETPAGGSRAASGSAAVSLGQVLDRQRMPAGPLQVPVESLNRHVFVCGATGGGKSQTVRALLEAASRAGVPWLVVEPAKAEYRLMAARLTGSGAEVVRIRPGEADAVAAGLNPLEPAVDDTGHRFPLQTHADLVRALFLAAFQSEEPFPQVLSAALTRMYEDCGWDLALGEPLTAGVTPGYPGLADLQRTAEQVVGEIGYSEEVKADVLGFIRVRLSSLRLGTTGRFLEGGHPVDVGRLLRRNTVLEIEDVGDDRDKAFLMGTVLLRLAEHLRLARRITPGGPPGLRHLTVVEEAHRLLRRPDREGGPAAHAVELFAGLLAEVRAYGEGIVIAEQIPAKLIPDVIKNTAVKIVHRLPAADDREAVGATMNLSPAQSRFLVTLAPGEAAVSVDGTDHPLLVRMPDGTARESAADPASTAAGLASPASVVAARSGTCGADCIARPCTLRDMRAAQRALERHPGIALWAELAVLSHLTGWPMPIPQPPLLETLRALPMRLRDCALSHGVDAAVASRAPLICGRVSPPALASHVVTALRARVSRGMWMCLPEEPRWLAPAYQWALLLDALTIGDPAPVGVGPDSRTDEWESVYGRPIAGPTRADQAATVHRWHNGGLRDDTRLRSLAFGLTAPSAVERAIGARADDEDFGPRLAGHLEEFEDCYWPHLYLKQAGTEPAAQ
;
A
#
# COMPACT_ATOMS: atom_id res chain seq x y z
N GLY A 1 -28.47 -31.04 48.26
CA GLY A 1 -28.17 -30.71 49.62
C GLY A 1 -28.80 -29.37 49.96
N GLY A 2 -29.91 -29.37 50.68
CA GLY A 2 -30.55 -28.14 51.13
C GLY A 2 -29.70 -27.49 52.21
N ALA A 3 -29.05 -26.40 51.92
CA ALA A 3 -28.68 -25.47 52.96
C ALA A 3 -29.99 -24.90 53.51
N ALA A 4 -30.24 -25.12 54.79
CA ALA A 4 -31.34 -24.46 55.48
C ALA A 4 -31.07 -22.95 55.44
N ALA A 5 -31.80 -22.23 54.63
CA ALA A 5 -31.88 -20.76 54.72
C ALA A 5 -32.56 -20.48 56.06
N THR A 6 -31.80 -20.03 57.02
CA THR A 6 -32.35 -19.49 58.26
C THR A 6 -32.88 -18.09 57.98
N ASP A 7 -34.16 -18.03 57.70
CA ASP A 7 -34.89 -16.76 57.75
C ASP A 7 -35.06 -16.41 59.24
N ALA A 8 -34.47 -15.30 59.66
CA ALA A 8 -34.44 -14.87 61.04
C ALA A 8 -35.81 -14.45 61.62
N GLN A 9 -36.88 -14.57 60.83
CA GLN A 9 -38.25 -14.22 61.22
C GLN A 9 -39.27 -15.37 61.18
N SER A 10 -38.89 -16.52 60.63
CA SER A 10 -39.74 -17.71 60.67
C SER A 10 -39.12 -18.74 61.61
N GLY A 11 -39.88 -19.11 62.63
CA GLY A 11 -39.44 -20.05 63.63
C GLY A 11 -38.76 -21.27 63.08
N LEU A 12 -37.75 -21.77 63.82
CA LEU A 12 -36.93 -22.93 63.53
C LEU A 12 -37.76 -24.03 62.88
N ARG A 13 -37.61 -24.21 61.57
CA ARG A 13 -38.12 -25.36 60.88
C ARG A 13 -37.29 -26.57 61.38
N ALA A 14 -37.95 -27.61 61.84
CA ALA A 14 -37.30 -28.80 62.26
C ALA A 14 -36.36 -29.34 61.17
N PRO A 15 -35.11 -29.74 61.48
CA PRO A 15 -34.20 -30.24 60.49
C PRO A 15 -34.81 -31.52 59.84
N PHE A 16 -34.67 -31.59 58.51
CA PHE A 16 -35.10 -32.76 57.74
C PHE A 16 -34.09 -33.86 57.95
N TYR A 17 -34.46 -34.90 58.66
CA TYR A 17 -33.64 -36.12 58.88
C TYR A 17 -33.97 -37.12 57.76
N ALA A 18 -32.94 -37.53 57.00
CA ALA A 18 -33.06 -38.49 55.95
C ALA A 18 -31.95 -39.57 56.09
N SER A 19 -32.21 -40.78 55.60
CA SER A 19 -31.19 -41.80 55.52
C SER A 19 -30.02 -41.34 54.60
N THR A 20 -28.81 -41.84 54.86
CA THR A 20 -27.67 -41.56 53.97
C THR A 20 -27.94 -42.01 52.55
N ALA A 21 -28.73 -42.99 52.26
CA ALA A 21 -29.15 -43.42 50.94
C ALA A 21 -30.06 -42.36 50.27
N LEU A 22 -31.00 -41.77 51.01
CA LEU A 22 -31.87 -40.71 50.49
C LEU A 22 -31.08 -39.41 50.27
N LEU A 23 -30.19 -39.07 51.20
CA LEU A 23 -29.31 -37.90 51.03
C LEU A 23 -28.37 -38.07 49.83
N ALA A 24 -27.82 -39.25 49.64
CA ALA A 24 -27.00 -39.60 48.46
C ALA A 24 -27.81 -39.52 47.17
N ALA A 25 -29.06 -39.98 47.18
CA ALA A 25 -29.95 -39.86 46.01
C ALA A 25 -30.34 -38.41 45.72
N LEU A 26 -30.58 -37.57 46.74
CA LEU A 26 -30.90 -36.15 46.60
C LEU A 26 -29.67 -35.32 46.22
N SER A 27 -28.48 -35.77 46.56
CA SER A 27 -27.23 -35.09 46.20
C SER A 27 -26.66 -35.52 44.83
N ARG A 28 -27.26 -36.54 44.16
CA ARG A 28 -26.88 -36.91 42.80
C ARG A 28 -27.17 -35.76 41.83
N SER A 29 -26.17 -35.43 41.03
CA SER A 29 -26.39 -34.56 39.88
C SER A 29 -27.36 -35.21 38.91
N PRO A 30 -28.32 -34.49 38.35
CA PRO A 30 -29.24 -35.04 37.36
C PRO A 30 -28.46 -35.62 36.17
N GLU A 31 -28.80 -36.82 35.75
CA GLU A 31 -28.15 -37.55 34.64
C GLU A 31 -28.81 -37.20 33.26
N ALA A 32 -30.01 -36.60 33.31
CA ALA A 32 -30.77 -36.20 32.13
C ALA A 32 -31.42 -34.83 32.32
N GLU A 33 -31.66 -34.14 31.22
CA GLU A 33 -32.39 -32.86 31.22
C GLU A 33 -33.89 -33.13 31.54
N ILE A 34 -34.44 -32.26 32.39
CA ILE A 34 -35.89 -32.23 32.70
C ILE A 34 -36.43 -30.84 32.34
N PRO A 35 -37.71 -30.69 32.01
CA PRO A 35 -38.31 -29.38 31.68
C PRO A 35 -37.97 -28.30 32.73
N GLY A 36 -37.35 -27.22 32.31
CA GLY A 36 -36.92 -26.10 33.16
C GLY A 36 -35.52 -26.26 33.82
N VAL A 37 -34.88 -27.45 33.72
CA VAL A 37 -33.53 -27.67 34.25
C VAL A 37 -32.62 -28.14 33.12
N ARG A 38 -31.75 -27.27 32.66
CA ARG A 38 -30.75 -27.60 31.63
C ARG A 38 -29.50 -28.22 32.27
N LEU A 39 -29.09 -29.38 31.77
CA LEU A 39 -27.83 -29.99 32.15
C LEU A 39 -26.71 -29.36 31.35
N ALA A 40 -25.93 -28.47 31.94
CA ALA A 40 -24.74 -27.92 31.33
C ALA A 40 -23.51 -28.68 31.82
N LEU A 41 -22.93 -29.49 30.94
CA LEU A 41 -21.60 -30.03 31.18
C LEU A 41 -20.58 -28.91 31.11
N ARG A 42 -19.90 -28.62 32.21
CA ARG A 42 -18.74 -27.71 32.23
C ARG A 42 -17.46 -28.52 32.10
N PRO A 43 -16.76 -28.47 30.99
CA PRO A 43 -15.46 -29.10 30.87
C PRO A 43 -14.44 -28.34 31.71
N ASP A 44 -13.42 -29.08 32.15
CA ASP A 44 -12.30 -28.50 32.88
C ASP A 44 -11.38 -27.76 31.90
N PHE A 45 -10.92 -26.57 32.30
CA PHE A 45 -9.84 -25.80 31.70
C PHE A 45 -8.72 -25.67 32.71
N ASP A 46 -7.49 -25.58 32.25
CA ASP A 46 -6.37 -25.38 33.15
C ASP A 46 -6.46 -23.99 33.80
N VAL A 47 -6.03 -23.92 35.05
CA VAL A 47 -6.05 -22.71 35.87
C VAL A 47 -4.64 -22.18 36.09
N THR A 48 -3.65 -23.09 35.98
CA THR A 48 -2.24 -22.75 36.18
C THR A 48 -1.45 -23.16 34.94
N PRO A 49 -0.85 -22.22 34.23
CA PRO A 49 0.03 -22.53 33.13
C PRO A 49 1.37 -23.04 33.64
N GLU A 50 1.63 -24.36 33.43
CA GLU A 50 2.73 -25.05 34.10
C GLU A 50 4.14 -24.62 33.65
N THR A 51 4.34 -24.20 32.40
CA THR A 51 5.68 -24.02 31.87
C THR A 51 5.94 -22.68 31.18
N ALA A 52 4.94 -22.05 30.55
CA ALA A 52 5.13 -20.79 29.80
C ALA A 52 5.57 -19.61 30.69
N PHE A 53 5.39 -19.73 32.01
CA PHE A 53 5.64 -18.67 32.98
C PHE A 53 6.71 -18.99 34.04
N ALA A 54 7.36 -20.13 33.95
CA ALA A 54 8.41 -20.52 34.90
C ALA A 54 9.56 -19.53 35.03
N GLY A 55 9.85 -18.78 33.95
CA GLY A 55 10.83 -17.68 33.96
C GLY A 55 10.38 -16.40 34.68
N LEU A 56 9.07 -16.23 34.93
CA LEU A 56 8.51 -15.01 35.54
C LEU A 56 8.38 -15.12 37.07
N GLN A 57 8.39 -16.33 37.63
CA GLN A 57 8.30 -16.55 39.07
C GLN A 57 9.60 -16.26 39.84
N SER A 58 10.73 -16.11 39.15
CA SER A 58 12.02 -15.77 39.76
C SER A 58 12.24 -14.28 40.03
N ALA A 59 11.30 -13.41 39.68
CA ALA A 59 11.38 -11.96 39.87
C ALA A 59 10.44 -11.41 40.96
N SER A 60 10.20 -12.15 42.04
CA SER A 60 9.65 -11.56 43.28
C SER A 60 10.81 -10.86 44.01
N PRO A 61 10.80 -9.55 44.22
CA PRO A 61 11.85 -8.92 44.99
C PRO A 61 11.69 -9.33 46.45
N ALA A 62 12.60 -10.21 46.94
CA ALA A 62 12.83 -10.33 48.33
C ALA A 62 13.36 -8.96 48.84
N ALA A 63 12.62 -8.38 49.78
CA ALA A 63 12.98 -7.13 50.40
C ALA A 63 14.37 -7.24 51.10
N GLY A 64 15.30 -6.42 50.65
CA GLY A 64 16.52 -6.08 51.38
C GLY A 64 17.76 -6.87 51.01
N GLU A 65 18.45 -6.42 49.97
CA GLU A 65 19.91 -6.45 49.87
C GLU A 65 20.33 -5.61 48.65
N THR A 66 21.11 -4.54 48.90
CA THR A 66 21.79 -3.75 47.89
C THR A 66 23.06 -4.47 47.46
N PRO A 67 23.22 -4.90 46.22
CA PRO A 67 24.52 -5.34 45.72
C PRO A 67 25.22 -4.17 44.99
N ALA A 68 26.35 -3.80 45.56
CA ALA A 68 27.40 -3.08 44.81
C ALA A 68 28.10 -4.07 43.89
N GLY A 69 28.27 -3.69 42.62
CA GLY A 69 29.17 -4.39 41.70
C GLY A 69 28.50 -4.94 40.46
N GLY A 70 28.81 -4.34 39.28
CA GLY A 70 28.27 -4.65 37.98
C GLY A 70 28.29 -6.13 37.60
N SER A 71 27.09 -6.63 37.34
CA SER A 71 26.85 -7.87 36.64
C SER A 71 25.68 -7.62 35.70
N ARG A 72 25.83 -7.99 34.44
CA ARG A 72 24.82 -7.96 33.39
C ARG A 72 23.54 -8.62 33.92
N ALA A 73 22.50 -7.81 34.11
CA ALA A 73 21.16 -8.32 34.42
C ALA A 73 20.74 -9.31 33.33
N ALA A 74 20.45 -10.53 33.73
CA ALA A 74 19.75 -11.49 32.90
C ALA A 74 18.40 -10.85 32.52
N SER A 75 18.14 -10.71 31.21
CA SER A 75 16.92 -10.14 30.68
C SER A 75 15.75 -11.05 31.04
N GLY A 76 15.03 -10.70 32.10
CA GLY A 76 13.72 -11.28 32.37
C GLY A 76 12.83 -11.01 31.16
N SER A 77 12.23 -12.05 30.58
CA SER A 77 11.33 -11.96 29.43
C SER A 77 10.18 -11.01 29.77
N ALA A 78 10.07 -9.91 29.03
CA ALA A 78 8.96 -8.98 29.20
C ALA A 78 7.65 -9.71 28.87
N ALA A 79 6.62 -9.53 29.69
CA ALA A 79 5.31 -10.13 29.49
C ALA A 79 4.22 -9.04 29.44
N VAL A 80 3.16 -9.32 28.67
CA VAL A 80 1.97 -8.48 28.60
C VAL A 80 0.80 -9.15 29.30
N SER A 81 0.04 -8.41 30.08
CA SER A 81 -1.16 -8.91 30.75
C SER A 81 -2.37 -8.75 29.83
N LEU A 82 -3.08 -9.87 29.52
CA LEU A 82 -4.18 -9.91 28.58
C LEU A 82 -5.54 -10.29 29.19
N GLY A 83 -5.69 -10.29 30.49
CA GLY A 83 -6.96 -10.61 31.15
C GLY A 83 -6.80 -11.42 32.40
N GLN A 84 -7.90 -12.06 32.81
CA GLN A 84 -7.98 -12.86 34.03
C GLN A 84 -8.30 -14.31 33.72
N VAL A 85 -7.44 -15.22 34.15
CA VAL A 85 -7.71 -16.65 34.10
C VAL A 85 -8.89 -16.97 35.02
N LEU A 86 -9.81 -17.77 34.58
CA LEU A 86 -11.02 -18.17 35.31
C LEU A 86 -10.90 -19.59 35.81
N ASP A 87 -11.28 -19.80 37.08
CA ASP A 87 -11.41 -21.12 37.66
C ASP A 87 -12.70 -21.84 37.22
N ARG A 88 -12.94 -23.07 37.75
CA ARG A 88 -14.15 -23.86 37.46
C ARG A 88 -15.45 -23.15 37.81
N GLN A 89 -15.44 -22.22 38.78
CA GLN A 89 -16.57 -21.41 39.21
C GLN A 89 -16.70 -20.12 38.40
N ARG A 90 -15.82 -19.89 37.40
CA ARG A 90 -15.67 -18.65 36.61
C ARG A 90 -15.26 -17.43 37.46
N MET A 91 -14.59 -17.70 38.58
CA MET A 91 -13.97 -16.63 39.39
C MET A 91 -12.53 -16.36 38.92
N PRO A 92 -12.08 -15.13 39.02
CA PRO A 92 -10.70 -14.78 38.66
C PRO A 92 -9.69 -15.57 39.53
N ALA A 93 -8.83 -16.34 38.90
CA ALA A 93 -7.77 -17.11 39.56
C ALA A 93 -6.40 -16.37 39.50
N GLY A 94 -6.23 -15.47 38.56
CA GLY A 94 -5.01 -14.66 38.38
C GLY A 94 -4.92 -14.02 36.99
N PRO A 95 -3.98 -13.09 36.79
CA PRO A 95 -3.79 -12.43 35.50
C PRO A 95 -3.18 -13.41 34.49
N LEU A 96 -3.67 -13.37 33.23
CA LEU A 96 -3.02 -14.03 32.12
C LEU A 96 -1.79 -13.18 31.71
N GLN A 97 -0.61 -13.75 31.83
CA GLN A 97 0.64 -13.16 31.36
C GLN A 97 1.09 -13.86 30.09
N VAL A 98 1.29 -13.11 29.01
CA VAL A 98 1.78 -13.64 27.74
C VAL A 98 3.17 -13.10 27.48
N PRO A 99 4.19 -13.94 27.30
CA PRO A 99 5.53 -13.49 26.94
C PRO A 99 5.51 -12.68 25.64
N VAL A 100 6.21 -11.55 25.61
CA VAL A 100 6.31 -10.72 24.39
C VAL A 100 6.91 -11.51 23.23
N GLU A 101 7.81 -12.45 23.51
CA GLU A 101 8.38 -13.36 22.52
C GLU A 101 7.33 -14.28 21.86
N SER A 102 6.29 -14.67 22.59
CA SER A 102 5.19 -15.46 22.03
C SER A 102 4.36 -14.63 21.04
N LEU A 103 4.24 -13.31 21.24
CA LEU A 103 3.58 -12.43 20.29
C LEU A 103 4.37 -12.30 18.97
N ASN A 104 5.70 -12.39 19.01
CA ASN A 104 6.54 -12.42 17.80
C ASN A 104 6.29 -13.67 16.94
N ARG A 105 5.81 -14.75 17.55
CA ARG A 105 5.44 -16.01 16.87
C ARG A 105 3.97 -16.06 16.46
N HIS A 106 3.38 -14.88 16.28
CA HIS A 106 2.03 -14.63 15.78
C HIS A 106 0.91 -15.01 16.75
N VAL A 107 -0.19 -14.29 16.59
CA VAL A 107 -1.40 -14.42 17.40
C VAL A 107 -2.60 -14.67 16.50
N PHE A 108 -3.44 -15.61 16.87
CA PHE A 108 -4.72 -15.88 16.22
C PHE A 108 -5.87 -15.54 17.17
N VAL A 109 -6.76 -14.65 16.77
CA VAL A 109 -7.94 -14.25 17.54
C VAL A 109 -9.18 -14.53 16.72
N CYS A 110 -10.07 -15.41 17.20
CA CYS A 110 -11.29 -15.67 16.46
C CYS A 110 -12.53 -15.70 17.34
N GLY A 111 -13.70 -15.57 16.70
CA GLY A 111 -15.00 -15.61 17.38
C GLY A 111 -16.12 -14.97 16.57
N ALA A 112 -17.34 -15.39 16.83
CA ALA A 112 -18.53 -14.82 16.22
C ALA A 112 -18.70 -13.34 16.58
N THR A 113 -19.51 -12.64 15.79
CA THR A 113 -19.88 -11.23 16.03
C THR A 113 -20.44 -11.07 17.45
N GLY A 114 -19.96 -10.03 18.16
CA GLY A 114 -20.35 -9.76 19.55
C GLY A 114 -19.69 -10.68 20.59
N GLY A 115 -18.77 -11.59 20.20
CA GLY A 115 -18.06 -12.48 21.15
C GLY A 115 -16.95 -11.80 21.96
N GLY A 116 -16.49 -10.62 21.55
CA GLY A 116 -15.40 -9.89 22.24
C GLY A 116 -14.08 -9.79 21.45
N LYS A 117 -14.02 -10.32 20.22
CA LYS A 117 -12.82 -10.36 19.38
C LYS A 117 -12.13 -9.00 19.27
N SER A 118 -12.84 -7.96 18.79
CA SER A 118 -12.25 -6.62 18.58
C SER A 118 -11.78 -5.99 19.90
N GLN A 119 -12.49 -6.25 21.02
CA GLN A 119 -12.06 -5.79 22.35
C GLN A 119 -10.77 -6.48 22.79
N THR A 120 -10.63 -7.77 22.52
CA THR A 120 -9.41 -8.53 22.80
C THR A 120 -8.23 -8.02 22.01
N VAL A 121 -8.39 -7.79 20.70
CA VAL A 121 -7.31 -7.23 19.86
C VAL A 121 -6.92 -5.83 20.34
N ARG A 122 -7.90 -4.96 20.65
CA ARG A 122 -7.60 -3.63 21.20
C ARG A 122 -6.90 -3.69 22.56
N ALA A 123 -7.25 -4.64 23.43
CA ALA A 123 -6.56 -4.84 24.70
C ALA A 123 -5.10 -5.33 24.48
N LEU A 124 -4.87 -6.19 23.50
CA LEU A 124 -3.53 -6.63 23.10
C LEU A 124 -2.69 -5.46 22.60
N LEU A 125 -3.24 -4.61 21.72
CA LEU A 125 -2.55 -3.43 21.20
C LEU A 125 -2.26 -2.40 22.29
N GLU A 126 -3.17 -2.22 23.24
CA GLU A 126 -2.94 -1.37 24.41
C GLU A 126 -1.78 -1.90 25.27
N ALA A 127 -1.73 -3.21 25.50
CA ALA A 127 -0.65 -3.86 26.25
C ALA A 127 0.69 -3.75 25.49
N ALA A 128 0.68 -3.94 24.16
CA ALA A 128 1.85 -3.76 23.30
C ALA A 128 2.37 -2.31 23.36
N SER A 129 1.49 -1.32 23.27
CA SER A 129 1.86 0.11 23.38
C SER A 129 2.50 0.43 24.74
N ARG A 130 1.98 -0.14 25.86
CA ARG A 130 2.60 0.01 27.18
C ARG A 130 3.98 -0.64 27.26
N ALA A 131 4.21 -1.69 26.51
CA ALA A 131 5.51 -2.35 26.39
C ALA A 131 6.45 -1.65 25.40
N GLY A 132 6.03 -0.52 24.81
CA GLY A 132 6.83 0.23 23.84
C GLY A 132 6.88 -0.41 22.44
N VAL A 133 5.97 -1.34 22.13
CA VAL A 133 5.86 -2.01 20.83
C VAL A 133 4.81 -1.28 20.00
N PRO A 134 5.18 -0.59 18.91
CA PRO A 134 4.25 0.02 17.98
C PRO A 134 3.50 -1.03 17.16
N TRP A 135 2.42 -0.60 16.51
CA TRP A 135 1.56 -1.52 15.77
C TRP A 135 0.89 -0.87 14.56
N LEU A 136 0.56 -1.71 13.57
CA LEU A 136 -0.25 -1.40 12.41
C LEU A 136 -1.52 -2.26 12.42
N VAL A 137 -2.66 -1.64 12.18
CA VAL A 137 -3.92 -2.35 11.95
C VAL A 137 -4.39 -2.08 10.52
N VAL A 138 -4.64 -3.15 9.75
CA VAL A 138 -5.34 -3.08 8.47
C VAL A 138 -6.79 -3.49 8.70
N GLU A 139 -7.70 -2.51 8.65
CA GLU A 139 -9.10 -2.64 9.04
C GLU A 139 -10.02 -2.55 7.82
N PRO A 140 -10.54 -3.69 7.30
CA PRO A 140 -11.40 -3.71 6.12
C PRO A 140 -12.86 -3.37 6.40
N ALA A 141 -13.27 -3.32 7.67
CA ALA A 141 -14.65 -3.08 8.08
C ALA A 141 -14.74 -2.42 9.46
N LYS A 142 -15.80 -1.64 9.69
CA LYS A 142 -16.24 -1.09 10.98
C LYS A 142 -15.50 0.11 11.55
N ALA A 143 -14.28 0.45 11.15
CA ALA A 143 -13.49 1.59 11.66
C ALA A 143 -13.49 1.73 13.20
N GLU A 144 -13.29 0.63 13.93
CA GLU A 144 -13.32 0.59 15.40
C GLU A 144 -11.95 0.90 16.03
N TYR A 145 -10.83 0.67 15.32
CA TYR A 145 -9.49 0.81 15.89
C TYR A 145 -9.04 2.26 16.10
N ARG A 146 -9.72 3.24 15.48
CA ARG A 146 -9.54 4.65 15.83
C ARG A 146 -9.83 4.95 17.31
N LEU A 147 -10.66 4.11 17.96
CA LEU A 147 -10.96 4.21 19.40
C LEU A 147 -9.73 3.90 20.27
N MET A 148 -8.66 3.34 19.70
CA MET A 148 -7.38 3.19 20.40
C MET A 148 -6.81 4.54 20.86
N ALA A 149 -7.08 5.64 20.16
CA ALA A 149 -6.70 6.98 20.60
C ALA A 149 -7.24 7.29 21.99
N ALA A 150 -8.51 6.93 22.28
CA ALA A 150 -9.11 7.08 23.61
C ALA A 150 -8.45 6.18 24.68
N ARG A 151 -8.12 4.94 24.30
CA ARG A 151 -7.43 4.01 25.24
C ARG A 151 -6.03 4.43 25.59
N LEU A 152 -5.34 5.10 24.68
CA LEU A 152 -3.96 5.56 24.85
C LEU A 152 -3.86 6.99 25.39
N THR A 153 -4.99 7.63 25.69
CA THR A 153 -5.04 8.97 26.31
C THR A 153 -4.20 8.98 27.60
N GLY A 154 -3.32 9.97 27.72
CA GLY A 154 -2.43 10.12 28.89
C GLY A 154 -1.13 9.31 28.83
N SER A 155 -0.97 8.40 27.87
CA SER A 155 0.31 7.67 27.66
C SER A 155 1.32 8.45 26.81
N GLY A 156 0.89 9.54 26.15
CA GLY A 156 1.69 10.28 25.17
C GLY A 156 1.82 9.56 23.81
N ALA A 157 1.18 8.40 23.64
CA ALA A 157 1.18 7.67 22.38
C ALA A 157 0.05 8.15 21.48
N GLU A 158 0.39 8.54 20.26
CA GLU A 158 -0.55 8.95 19.23
C GLU A 158 -0.92 7.76 18.31
N VAL A 159 -2.08 7.83 17.69
CA VAL A 159 -2.52 6.87 16.67
C VAL A 159 -2.60 7.58 15.32
N VAL A 160 -1.76 7.20 14.38
CA VAL A 160 -1.82 7.70 12.99
C VAL A 160 -2.99 7.03 12.29
N ARG A 161 -3.89 7.83 11.73
CA ARG A 161 -5.05 7.33 10.99
C ARG A 161 -4.88 7.59 9.50
N ILE A 162 -4.85 6.52 8.71
CA ILE A 162 -4.84 6.55 7.25
C ILE A 162 -6.20 6.08 6.75
N ARG A 163 -6.92 6.95 6.04
CA ARG A 163 -8.20 6.62 5.40
C ARG A 163 -8.19 7.12 3.96
N PRO A 164 -8.01 6.24 2.97
CA PRO A 164 -7.82 6.62 1.57
C PRO A 164 -8.93 7.49 0.97
N GLY A 165 -10.17 7.33 1.43
CA GLY A 165 -11.35 8.05 0.93
C GLY A 165 -11.65 9.39 1.59
N GLU A 166 -10.94 9.78 2.64
CA GLU A 166 -11.26 10.98 3.42
C GLU A 166 -10.75 12.24 2.73
N ALA A 167 -11.68 13.14 2.34
CA ALA A 167 -11.37 14.29 1.49
C ALA A 167 -10.38 15.29 2.12
N ASP A 168 -10.46 15.47 3.44
CA ASP A 168 -9.69 16.46 4.20
C ASP A 168 -8.46 15.85 4.90
N ALA A 169 -8.25 14.53 4.77
CA ALA A 169 -7.05 13.86 5.22
C ALA A 169 -5.93 13.95 4.16
N VAL A 170 -4.69 13.79 4.61
CA VAL A 170 -3.53 13.65 3.71
C VAL A 170 -3.77 12.47 2.77
N ALA A 171 -3.62 12.70 1.48
CA ALA A 171 -3.79 11.68 0.45
C ALA A 171 -2.61 10.71 0.45
N ALA A 172 -2.57 9.79 1.40
CA ALA A 172 -1.58 8.72 1.45
C ALA A 172 -1.75 7.75 0.27
N GLY A 173 -0.66 7.14 -0.19
CA GLY A 173 -0.68 6.18 -1.30
C GLY A 173 0.40 5.11 -1.16
N LEU A 174 0.19 4.00 -1.85
CA LEU A 174 1.13 2.88 -1.89
C LEU A 174 1.06 2.21 -3.26
N ASN A 175 2.02 2.52 -4.14
CA ASN A 175 2.11 1.90 -5.46
C ASN A 175 2.50 0.42 -5.31
N PRO A 176 1.68 -0.55 -5.73
CA PRO A 176 2.00 -1.98 -5.62
C PRO A 176 3.16 -2.42 -6.52
N LEU A 177 3.47 -1.65 -7.57
CA LEU A 177 4.50 -1.95 -8.56
C LEU A 177 5.86 -1.30 -8.24
N GLU A 178 5.96 -0.58 -7.15
CA GLU A 178 7.20 0.00 -6.67
C GLU A 178 7.77 -0.88 -5.55
N PRO A 179 9.01 -1.42 -5.66
CA PRO A 179 9.61 -2.21 -4.59
C PRO A 179 9.98 -1.35 -3.39
N ALA A 180 10.16 -1.97 -2.22
CA ALA A 180 10.69 -1.27 -1.06
C ALA A 180 12.13 -0.79 -1.31
N VAL A 181 12.43 0.40 -0.78
CA VAL A 181 13.77 0.99 -0.79
C VAL A 181 14.11 1.36 0.65
N ASP A 182 15.34 1.11 1.08
CA ASP A 182 15.81 1.48 2.41
C ASP A 182 16.36 2.91 2.49
N ASP A 183 16.70 3.38 3.70
CA ASP A 183 17.24 4.72 3.95
C ASP A 183 18.60 4.98 3.26
N THR A 184 19.28 3.94 2.79
CA THR A 184 20.57 4.03 2.06
C THR A 184 20.38 4.01 0.54
N GLY A 185 19.15 3.84 0.05
CA GLY A 185 18.82 3.77 -1.37
C GLY A 185 18.92 2.36 -1.96
N HIS A 186 19.19 1.32 -1.15
CA HIS A 186 19.14 -0.05 -1.63
C HIS A 186 17.69 -0.48 -1.83
N ARG A 187 17.47 -1.14 -2.96
CA ARG A 187 16.17 -1.60 -3.40
C ARG A 187 15.98 -3.09 -3.12
N PHE A 188 14.76 -3.49 -2.83
CA PHE A 188 14.40 -4.90 -2.84
C PHE A 188 14.57 -5.48 -4.26
N PRO A 189 15.04 -6.74 -4.42
CA PRO A 189 15.28 -7.34 -5.74
C PRO A 189 14.03 -7.26 -6.63
N LEU A 190 14.17 -6.63 -7.79
CA LEU A 190 13.02 -6.27 -8.64
C LEU A 190 12.30 -7.49 -9.20
N GLN A 191 13.06 -8.54 -9.59
CA GLN A 191 12.47 -9.81 -10.04
C GLN A 191 11.61 -10.45 -8.93
N THR A 192 12.14 -10.51 -7.70
CA THR A 192 11.39 -11.08 -6.56
C THR A 192 10.15 -10.25 -6.25
N HIS A 193 10.24 -8.92 -6.34
CA HIS A 193 9.10 -8.03 -6.18
C HIS A 193 8.03 -8.32 -7.24
N ALA A 194 8.40 -8.43 -8.52
CA ALA A 194 7.49 -8.75 -9.61
C ALA A 194 6.78 -10.11 -9.40
N ASP A 195 7.50 -11.12 -8.91
CA ASP A 195 6.93 -12.42 -8.57
C ASP A 195 5.93 -12.34 -7.41
N LEU A 196 6.23 -11.55 -6.37
CA LEU A 196 5.31 -11.31 -5.26
C LEU A 196 4.06 -10.53 -5.70
N VAL A 197 4.22 -9.54 -6.57
CA VAL A 197 3.09 -8.79 -7.17
C VAL A 197 2.22 -9.72 -7.99
N ARG A 198 2.82 -10.58 -8.82
CA ARG A 198 2.07 -11.60 -9.56
C ARG A 198 1.25 -12.50 -8.63
N ALA A 199 1.87 -12.99 -7.57
CA ALA A 199 1.18 -13.80 -6.57
C ALA A 199 0.04 -13.02 -5.90
N LEU A 200 0.22 -11.74 -5.62
CA LEU A 200 -0.82 -10.87 -5.06
C LEU A 200 -2.05 -10.80 -5.98
N PHE A 201 -1.86 -10.58 -7.28
CA PHE A 201 -2.96 -10.57 -8.25
C PHE A 201 -3.70 -11.90 -8.27
N LEU A 202 -2.96 -13.02 -8.27
CA LEU A 202 -3.56 -14.35 -8.31
C LEU A 202 -4.33 -14.69 -7.04
N ALA A 203 -3.81 -14.33 -5.87
CA ALA A 203 -4.49 -14.54 -4.59
C ALA A 203 -5.75 -13.68 -4.44
N ALA A 204 -5.67 -12.38 -4.77
CA ALA A 204 -6.78 -11.45 -4.61
C ALA A 204 -7.92 -11.72 -5.60
N PHE A 205 -7.61 -12.04 -6.86
CA PHE A 205 -8.61 -12.20 -7.91
C PHE A 205 -8.96 -13.64 -8.23
N GLN A 206 -8.28 -14.62 -7.64
CA GLN A 206 -8.49 -16.06 -7.87
C GLN A 206 -8.52 -16.40 -9.37
N SER A 207 -7.52 -15.90 -10.09
CA SER A 207 -7.47 -15.94 -11.55
C SER A 207 -7.05 -17.30 -12.07
N GLU A 208 -7.67 -17.73 -13.19
CA GLU A 208 -7.35 -18.96 -13.90
C GLU A 208 -6.57 -18.64 -15.19
N GLU A 209 -6.06 -19.70 -15.85
CA GLU A 209 -5.42 -19.63 -17.16
C GLU A 209 -6.33 -18.93 -18.20
N PRO A 210 -5.81 -18.07 -19.08
CA PRO A 210 -4.38 -17.79 -19.32
C PRO A 210 -3.86 -16.52 -18.61
N PHE A 211 -4.59 -15.94 -17.67
CA PHE A 211 -4.24 -14.67 -17.01
C PHE A 211 -2.87 -14.69 -16.32
N PRO A 212 -2.46 -15.76 -15.60
CA PRO A 212 -1.14 -15.81 -14.94
C PRO A 212 0.03 -15.61 -15.90
N GLN A 213 -0.05 -16.16 -17.11
CA GLN A 213 1.00 -16.05 -18.13
C GLN A 213 1.04 -14.65 -18.74
N VAL A 214 -0.13 -14.11 -19.08
CA VAL A 214 -0.24 -12.74 -19.59
C VAL A 214 0.29 -11.74 -18.57
N LEU A 215 -0.06 -11.92 -17.29
CA LEU A 215 0.40 -11.06 -16.21
C LEU A 215 1.93 -11.13 -16.04
N SER A 216 2.53 -12.34 -16.10
CA SER A 216 3.98 -12.51 -16.02
C SER A 216 4.70 -11.79 -17.16
N ALA A 217 4.25 -11.98 -18.40
CA ALA A 217 4.82 -11.31 -19.56
C ALA A 217 4.65 -9.78 -19.49
N ALA A 218 3.46 -9.32 -19.05
CA ALA A 218 3.18 -7.90 -18.92
C ALA A 218 4.03 -7.24 -17.83
N LEU A 219 4.22 -7.88 -16.68
CA LEU A 219 5.09 -7.35 -15.61
C LEU A 219 6.53 -7.22 -16.08
N THR A 220 7.08 -8.25 -16.72
CA THR A 220 8.45 -8.21 -17.24
C THR A 220 8.62 -7.06 -18.23
N ARG A 221 7.81 -7.04 -19.27
CA ARG A 221 7.88 -6.02 -20.32
C ARG A 221 7.67 -4.60 -19.77
N MET A 222 6.74 -4.42 -18.86
CA MET A 222 6.43 -3.13 -18.29
C MET A 222 7.63 -2.52 -17.55
N TYR A 223 8.37 -3.31 -16.76
CA TYR A 223 9.59 -2.82 -16.09
C TYR A 223 10.69 -2.50 -17.09
N GLU A 224 10.89 -3.35 -18.11
CA GLU A 224 11.84 -3.10 -19.20
C GLU A 224 11.48 -1.84 -19.98
N ASP A 225 10.22 -1.65 -20.35
CA ASP A 225 9.71 -0.45 -21.02
C ASP A 225 9.92 0.80 -20.15
N CYS A 226 9.90 0.68 -18.83
CA CYS A 226 10.23 1.77 -17.91
C CYS A 226 11.74 1.99 -17.73
N GLY A 227 12.60 1.18 -18.34
CA GLY A 227 14.06 1.32 -18.32
C GLY A 227 14.75 0.56 -17.22
N TRP A 228 14.12 -0.49 -16.66
CA TRP A 228 14.69 -1.38 -15.67
C TRP A 228 15.14 -2.71 -16.29
N ASP A 229 16.33 -3.16 -15.97
CA ASP A 229 16.71 -4.56 -16.11
C ASP A 229 16.06 -5.35 -14.95
N LEU A 230 15.09 -6.18 -15.25
CA LEU A 230 14.36 -6.91 -14.21
C LEU A 230 15.23 -7.92 -13.46
N ALA A 231 16.15 -8.57 -14.16
CA ALA A 231 17.00 -9.61 -13.61
C ALA A 231 18.08 -9.03 -12.68
N LEU A 232 18.73 -7.94 -13.11
CA LEU A 232 19.77 -7.27 -12.33
C LEU A 232 19.16 -6.31 -11.28
N GLY A 233 17.92 -5.85 -11.50
CA GLY A 233 17.30 -4.82 -10.66
C GLY A 233 17.94 -3.44 -10.84
N GLU A 234 18.62 -3.19 -11.95
CA GLU A 234 19.38 -1.98 -12.25
C GLU A 234 18.76 -1.21 -13.43
N PRO A 235 19.01 0.10 -13.55
CA PRO A 235 18.65 0.84 -14.76
C PRO A 235 19.33 0.28 -16.00
N LEU A 236 18.59 0.12 -17.11
CA LEU A 236 19.14 -0.30 -18.42
C LEU A 236 20.15 0.70 -18.95
N THR A 237 20.05 1.98 -18.61
CA THR A 237 20.97 3.03 -19.02
C THR A 237 21.69 3.60 -17.81
N ALA A 238 23.01 3.54 -17.81
CA ALA A 238 23.83 4.08 -16.74
C ALA A 238 23.60 5.61 -16.58
N GLY A 239 23.47 6.06 -15.33
CA GLY A 239 23.25 7.48 -15.02
C GLY A 239 21.81 7.97 -15.19
N VAL A 240 20.90 7.15 -15.71
CA VAL A 240 19.47 7.45 -15.79
C VAL A 240 18.75 6.74 -14.63
N THR A 241 17.97 7.47 -13.86
CA THR A 241 17.10 6.89 -12.82
C THR A 241 15.68 6.75 -13.40
N PRO A 242 15.23 5.52 -13.72
CA PRO A 242 13.89 5.29 -14.20
C PRO A 242 12.86 5.57 -13.11
N GLY A 243 11.62 5.89 -13.52
CA GLY A 243 10.47 5.85 -12.64
C GLY A 243 9.93 4.44 -12.46
N TYR A 244 9.09 4.23 -11.45
CA TYR A 244 8.35 2.98 -11.33
C TYR A 244 7.03 3.06 -12.10
N PRO A 245 6.61 1.95 -12.74
CA PRO A 245 5.32 1.90 -13.41
C PRO A 245 4.16 1.99 -12.43
N GLY A 246 2.98 2.38 -12.93
CA GLY A 246 1.70 2.30 -12.22
C GLY A 246 0.79 1.21 -12.80
N LEU A 247 -0.39 1.04 -12.19
CA LEU A 247 -1.40 0.09 -12.69
C LEU A 247 -1.89 0.44 -14.10
N ALA A 248 -1.85 1.74 -14.46
CA ALA A 248 -2.14 2.19 -15.83
C ALA A 248 -1.17 1.61 -16.86
N ASP A 249 0.12 1.56 -16.51
CA ASP A 249 1.16 1.00 -17.36
C ASP A 249 1.00 -0.50 -17.48
N LEU A 250 0.73 -1.18 -16.36
CA LEU A 250 0.45 -2.63 -16.36
C LEU A 250 -0.75 -2.98 -17.24
N GLN A 251 -1.85 -2.22 -17.13
CA GLN A 251 -3.03 -2.45 -17.95
C GLN A 251 -2.69 -2.31 -19.44
N ARG A 252 -2.03 -1.22 -19.84
CA ARG A 252 -1.63 -0.96 -21.21
C ARG A 252 -0.72 -2.07 -21.76
N THR A 253 0.30 -2.45 -21.01
CA THR A 253 1.26 -3.49 -21.41
C THR A 253 0.58 -4.86 -21.49
N ALA A 254 -0.33 -5.19 -20.57
CA ALA A 254 -1.08 -6.44 -20.61
C ALA A 254 -2.01 -6.52 -21.85
N GLU A 255 -2.66 -5.41 -22.22
CA GLU A 255 -3.47 -5.32 -23.43
C GLU A 255 -2.62 -5.51 -24.70
N GLN A 256 -1.40 -4.97 -24.74
CA GLN A 256 -0.45 -5.17 -25.85
C GLN A 256 0.01 -6.63 -25.94
N VAL A 257 0.40 -7.23 -24.82
CA VAL A 257 0.84 -8.64 -24.75
C VAL A 257 -0.25 -9.58 -25.28
N VAL A 258 -1.50 -9.37 -24.86
CA VAL A 258 -2.64 -10.17 -25.38
C VAL A 258 -2.80 -9.99 -26.90
N GLY A 259 -2.58 -8.78 -27.42
CA GLY A 259 -2.61 -8.50 -28.86
C GLY A 259 -1.55 -9.26 -29.67
N GLU A 260 -0.40 -9.54 -29.06
CA GLU A 260 0.77 -10.18 -29.69
C GLU A 260 0.75 -11.72 -29.61
N ILE A 261 0.10 -12.31 -28.58
CA ILE A 261 0.10 -13.78 -28.35
C ILE A 261 -0.58 -14.56 -29.47
N GLY A 262 -1.46 -13.93 -30.25
CA GLY A 262 -2.13 -14.61 -31.39
C GLY A 262 -3.29 -15.52 -30.99
N TYR A 263 -3.99 -15.21 -29.89
CA TYR A 263 -5.25 -15.85 -29.53
C TYR A 263 -6.32 -15.67 -30.64
N SER A 264 -7.29 -16.57 -30.68
CA SER A 264 -8.51 -16.33 -31.51
C SER A 264 -9.18 -15.03 -31.01
N GLU A 265 -9.90 -14.34 -31.91
CA GLU A 265 -10.54 -13.05 -31.56
C GLU A 265 -11.50 -13.17 -30.37
N GLU A 266 -12.18 -14.31 -30.19
CA GLU A 266 -13.08 -14.59 -29.08
C GLU A 266 -12.29 -14.69 -27.75
N VAL A 267 -11.25 -15.51 -27.68
CA VAL A 267 -10.40 -15.67 -26.49
C VAL A 267 -9.70 -14.36 -26.18
N LYS A 268 -9.21 -13.64 -27.20
CA LYS A 268 -8.59 -12.33 -27.03
C LYS A 268 -9.56 -11.31 -26.40
N ALA A 269 -10.81 -11.26 -26.89
CA ALA A 269 -11.83 -10.37 -26.35
C ALA A 269 -12.15 -10.68 -24.88
N ASP A 270 -12.27 -11.96 -24.51
CA ASP A 270 -12.54 -12.40 -23.14
C ASP A 270 -11.39 -12.05 -22.19
N VAL A 271 -10.15 -12.33 -22.59
CA VAL A 271 -8.96 -12.02 -21.78
C VAL A 271 -8.79 -10.51 -21.63
N LEU A 272 -8.95 -9.73 -22.70
CA LEU A 272 -8.92 -8.27 -22.63
C LEU A 272 -10.03 -7.71 -21.73
N GLY A 273 -11.25 -8.26 -21.86
CA GLY A 273 -12.38 -7.89 -21.00
C GLY A 273 -12.08 -8.12 -19.53
N PHE A 274 -11.54 -9.30 -19.19
CA PHE A 274 -11.14 -9.64 -17.83
C PHE A 274 -10.06 -8.67 -17.28
N ILE A 275 -8.99 -8.44 -18.06
CA ILE A 275 -7.88 -7.54 -17.67
C ILE A 275 -8.41 -6.13 -17.41
N ARG A 276 -9.21 -5.59 -18.37
CA ARG A 276 -9.78 -4.25 -18.26
C ARG A 276 -10.65 -4.10 -17.01
N VAL A 277 -11.56 -5.03 -16.78
CA VAL A 277 -12.46 -4.96 -15.63
C VAL A 277 -11.67 -4.99 -14.32
N ARG A 278 -10.68 -5.89 -14.18
CA ARG A 278 -9.92 -6.06 -12.93
C ARG A 278 -8.97 -4.89 -12.65
N LEU A 279 -8.17 -4.50 -13.63
CA LEU A 279 -7.24 -3.39 -13.44
C LEU A 279 -7.96 -2.05 -13.34
N SER A 280 -9.05 -1.86 -14.08
CA SER A 280 -9.86 -0.64 -13.96
C SER A 280 -10.53 -0.53 -12.59
N SER A 281 -11.02 -1.63 -12.00
CA SER A 281 -11.56 -1.63 -10.63
C SER A 281 -10.56 -1.09 -9.63
N LEU A 282 -9.32 -1.60 -9.65
CA LEU A 282 -8.25 -1.14 -8.76
C LEU A 282 -7.87 0.34 -8.95
N ARG A 283 -8.15 0.91 -10.12
CA ARG A 283 -7.82 2.30 -10.47
C ARG A 283 -8.96 3.29 -10.22
N LEU A 284 -10.14 2.81 -9.86
CA LEU A 284 -11.30 3.65 -9.62
C LEU A 284 -11.39 4.14 -8.16
N GLY A 285 -11.98 5.32 -8.00
CA GLY A 285 -12.39 5.85 -6.72
C GLY A 285 -11.25 6.00 -5.70
N THR A 286 -11.52 5.55 -4.49
CA THR A 286 -10.60 5.63 -3.34
C THR A 286 -9.44 4.66 -3.46
N THR A 287 -9.70 3.45 -3.97
CA THR A 287 -8.69 2.42 -4.22
C THR A 287 -7.63 2.92 -5.20
N GLY A 288 -8.06 3.45 -6.36
CA GLY A 288 -7.14 3.97 -7.36
C GLY A 288 -6.30 5.15 -6.83
N ARG A 289 -6.87 5.98 -5.98
CA ARG A 289 -6.12 7.07 -5.34
C ARG A 289 -5.03 6.59 -4.41
N PHE A 290 -5.29 5.53 -3.66
CA PHE A 290 -4.32 4.94 -2.77
C PHE A 290 -3.23 4.17 -3.53
N LEU A 291 -3.59 3.46 -4.59
CA LEU A 291 -2.66 2.66 -5.38
C LEU A 291 -1.91 3.47 -6.45
N GLU A 292 -2.50 4.59 -6.95
CA GLU A 292 -1.91 5.45 -7.99
C GLU A 292 -2.06 6.94 -7.64
N GLY A 293 -1.06 7.58 -7.06
CA GLY A 293 -0.99 9.04 -7.03
C GLY A 293 -1.13 9.74 -5.68
N GLY A 294 -1.17 9.01 -4.58
CA GLY A 294 -1.07 9.57 -3.23
C GLY A 294 0.37 9.93 -2.84
N HIS A 295 0.53 10.51 -1.66
CA HIS A 295 1.83 10.64 -1.00
C HIS A 295 2.32 9.25 -0.60
N PRO A 296 3.50 8.80 -1.05
CA PRO A 296 4.00 7.46 -0.73
C PRO A 296 4.09 7.23 0.78
N VAL A 297 3.51 6.13 1.26
CA VAL A 297 3.67 5.70 2.65
C VAL A 297 5.10 5.24 2.88
N ASP A 298 5.78 5.89 3.81
CA ASP A 298 7.09 5.50 4.28
C ASP A 298 6.93 4.39 5.34
N VAL A 299 7.18 3.16 4.92
CA VAL A 299 7.01 1.97 5.78
C VAL A 299 7.93 2.03 7.00
N GLY A 300 9.15 2.53 6.86
CA GLY A 300 10.08 2.68 7.97
C GLY A 300 9.57 3.65 9.05
N ARG A 301 8.92 4.74 8.67
CA ARG A 301 8.26 5.66 9.62
C ARG A 301 6.98 5.08 10.18
N LEU A 302 6.20 4.36 9.36
CA LEU A 302 4.96 3.71 9.77
C LEU A 302 5.21 2.69 10.88
N LEU A 303 6.23 1.85 10.75
CA LEU A 303 6.60 0.83 11.75
C LEU A 303 7.10 1.40 13.09
N ARG A 304 7.35 2.71 13.18
CA ARG A 304 7.70 3.40 14.43
C ARG A 304 6.51 4.08 15.11
N ARG A 305 5.31 3.94 14.56
CA ARG A 305 4.08 4.58 15.04
C ARG A 305 2.96 3.57 15.20
N ASN A 306 2.03 3.87 16.11
CA ASN A 306 0.75 3.16 16.12
C ASN A 306 -0.08 3.67 14.96
N THR A 307 -0.47 2.80 14.05
CA THR A 307 -1.14 3.20 12.81
C THR A 307 -2.39 2.37 12.56
N VAL A 308 -3.47 3.01 12.13
CA VAL A 308 -4.68 2.35 11.63
C VAL A 308 -4.87 2.73 10.16
N LEU A 309 -4.97 1.72 9.31
CA LEU A 309 -5.35 1.86 7.90
C LEU A 309 -6.80 1.40 7.74
N GLU A 310 -7.72 2.35 7.65
CA GLU A 310 -9.15 2.11 7.46
C GLU A 310 -9.46 2.00 5.97
N ILE A 311 -9.89 0.82 5.51
CA ILE A 311 -10.26 0.56 4.10
C ILE A 311 -11.72 0.13 3.96
N GLU A 312 -12.56 0.48 4.92
CA GLU A 312 -14.00 0.15 4.90
C GLU A 312 -14.73 0.73 3.66
N ASP A 313 -14.29 1.91 3.19
CA ASP A 313 -14.88 2.61 2.04
C ASP A 313 -14.56 1.96 0.68
N VAL A 314 -13.67 0.97 0.64
CA VAL A 314 -13.43 0.16 -0.56
C VAL A 314 -14.58 -0.82 -0.74
N GLY A 315 -15.31 -0.73 -1.85
CA GLY A 315 -16.58 -1.46 -2.01
C GLY A 315 -16.42 -2.94 -2.34
N ASP A 316 -15.43 -3.31 -3.15
CA ASP A 316 -15.21 -4.69 -3.61
C ASP A 316 -14.28 -5.45 -2.66
N ASP A 317 -14.63 -6.68 -2.30
CA ASP A 317 -13.85 -7.53 -1.40
C ASP A 317 -12.51 -7.96 -1.98
N ARG A 318 -12.41 -8.09 -3.31
CA ARG A 318 -11.16 -8.43 -4.01
C ARG A 318 -10.21 -7.24 -4.02
N ASP A 319 -10.74 -6.03 -4.21
CA ASP A 319 -9.95 -4.79 -4.13
C ASP A 319 -9.42 -4.59 -2.69
N LYS A 320 -10.24 -4.92 -1.66
CA LYS A 320 -9.78 -4.95 -0.27
C LYS A 320 -8.65 -5.97 -0.06
N ALA A 321 -8.81 -7.18 -0.60
CA ALA A 321 -7.78 -8.22 -0.52
C ALA A 321 -6.49 -7.77 -1.20
N PHE A 322 -6.57 -7.16 -2.38
CA PHE A 322 -5.42 -6.63 -3.09
C PHE A 322 -4.70 -5.52 -2.32
N LEU A 323 -5.46 -4.59 -1.73
CA LEU A 323 -4.90 -3.51 -0.92
C LEU A 323 -4.23 -4.05 0.35
N MET A 324 -4.88 -4.97 1.08
CA MET A 324 -4.31 -5.65 2.23
C MET A 324 -3.01 -6.37 1.88
N GLY A 325 -3.01 -7.12 0.78
CA GLY A 325 -1.84 -7.84 0.30
C GLY A 325 -0.71 -6.90 -0.13
N THR A 326 -1.02 -5.75 -0.75
CA THR A 326 -0.03 -4.71 -1.08
C THR A 326 0.68 -4.19 0.17
N VAL A 327 -0.07 -3.92 1.24
CA VAL A 327 0.51 -3.46 2.53
C VAL A 327 1.42 -4.54 3.13
N LEU A 328 0.97 -5.79 3.16
CA LEU A 328 1.75 -6.91 3.70
C LEU A 328 3.00 -7.21 2.88
N LEU A 329 2.91 -7.10 1.56
CA LEU A 329 4.04 -7.27 0.65
C LEU A 329 5.11 -6.20 0.93
N ARG A 330 4.73 -4.93 0.96
CA ARG A 330 5.64 -3.81 1.23
C ARG A 330 6.25 -3.89 2.63
N LEU A 331 5.48 -4.34 3.63
CA LEU A 331 5.96 -4.61 4.98
C LEU A 331 7.07 -5.67 4.95
N ALA A 332 6.82 -6.81 4.31
CA ALA A 332 7.78 -7.91 4.27
C ALA A 332 9.07 -7.54 3.52
N GLU A 333 8.96 -6.83 2.41
CA GLU A 333 10.11 -6.33 1.66
C GLU A 333 10.97 -5.37 2.49
N HIS A 334 10.31 -4.40 3.16
CA HIS A 334 11.01 -3.46 4.03
C HIS A 334 11.74 -4.16 5.17
N LEU A 335 11.10 -5.12 5.83
CA LEU A 335 11.70 -5.88 6.92
C LEU A 335 12.90 -6.73 6.44
N ARG A 336 12.80 -7.34 5.26
CA ARG A 336 13.92 -8.08 4.66
C ARG A 336 15.12 -7.18 4.34
N LEU A 337 14.89 -5.96 3.84
CA LEU A 337 15.95 -4.98 3.60
C LEU A 337 16.59 -4.51 4.91
N ALA A 338 15.76 -4.13 5.90
CA ALA A 338 16.23 -3.65 7.20
C ALA A 338 17.15 -4.67 7.90
N ARG A 339 16.89 -5.97 7.74
CA ARG A 339 17.75 -7.02 8.30
C ARG A 339 19.11 -7.12 7.62
N ARG A 340 19.19 -6.86 6.32
CA ARG A 340 20.48 -6.87 5.59
C ARG A 340 21.44 -5.83 6.14
N ILE A 341 20.91 -4.68 6.58
CA ILE A 341 21.72 -3.57 7.12
C ILE A 341 22.16 -3.84 8.56
N THR A 342 21.36 -4.56 9.34
CA THR A 342 21.66 -4.85 10.75
C THR A 342 21.68 -6.37 10.98
N PRO A 343 22.69 -7.10 10.50
CA PRO A 343 22.82 -8.53 10.76
C PRO A 343 23.04 -8.76 12.26
N GLY A 344 22.25 -9.66 12.87
CA GLY A 344 22.44 -10.06 14.26
C GLY A 344 21.80 -9.13 15.31
N GLY A 345 20.84 -8.28 14.91
CA GLY A 345 19.98 -7.61 15.87
C GLY A 345 19.27 -8.63 16.79
N PRO A 346 18.98 -8.28 18.08
CA PRO A 346 18.40 -9.22 19.03
C PRO A 346 17.09 -9.80 18.47
N PRO A 347 16.91 -11.14 18.53
CA PRO A 347 15.62 -11.73 18.25
C PRO A 347 14.63 -11.19 19.28
N GLY A 348 13.54 -10.58 18.87
CA GLY A 348 12.52 -10.04 19.76
C GLY A 348 11.48 -9.25 18.99
N LEU A 349 10.31 -9.14 19.57
CA LEU A 349 9.21 -8.38 19.00
C LEU A 349 9.56 -6.88 18.89
N ARG A 350 9.46 -6.32 17.71
CA ARG A 350 9.69 -4.89 17.43
C ARG A 350 8.43 -4.16 17.01
N HIS A 351 7.51 -4.89 16.39
CA HIS A 351 6.27 -4.33 15.86
C HIS A 351 5.19 -5.41 15.78
N LEU A 352 3.93 -5.00 15.77
CA LEU A 352 2.76 -5.88 15.58
C LEU A 352 1.92 -5.40 14.41
N THR A 353 1.59 -6.30 13.48
CA THR A 353 0.62 -6.02 12.42
C THR A 353 -0.65 -6.82 12.63
N VAL A 354 -1.79 -6.16 12.72
CA VAL A 354 -3.12 -6.77 12.80
C VAL A 354 -3.75 -6.83 11.43
N VAL A 355 -4.17 -8.03 11.04
CA VAL A 355 -4.91 -8.30 9.81
C VAL A 355 -6.30 -8.77 10.19
N GLU A 356 -7.30 -7.93 10.01
CA GLU A 356 -8.71 -8.31 10.20
C GLU A 356 -9.28 -8.96 8.94
N GLU A 357 -10.20 -9.91 9.15
CA GLU A 357 -10.86 -10.65 8.06
C GLU A 357 -9.85 -11.23 7.04
N ALA A 358 -8.80 -11.85 7.57
CA ALA A 358 -7.68 -12.38 6.79
C ALA A 358 -8.12 -13.38 5.69
N HIS A 359 -9.30 -13.98 5.80
CA HIS A 359 -9.89 -14.85 4.77
C HIS A 359 -10.12 -14.15 3.44
N ARG A 360 -10.08 -12.81 3.38
CA ARG A 360 -10.17 -12.08 2.11
C ARG A 360 -8.96 -12.35 1.22
N LEU A 361 -7.77 -12.45 1.81
CA LEU A 361 -6.50 -12.72 1.12
C LEU A 361 -6.02 -14.17 1.27
N LEU A 362 -6.25 -14.77 2.45
CA LEU A 362 -5.72 -16.08 2.84
C LEU A 362 -6.82 -17.16 2.86
N ARG A 363 -7.80 -17.01 1.97
CA ARG A 363 -8.91 -17.95 1.85
C ARG A 363 -8.42 -19.31 1.35
N ARG A 364 -8.94 -20.37 1.95
CA ARG A 364 -8.75 -21.73 1.42
C ARG A 364 -9.27 -21.79 -0.02
N PRO A 365 -8.43 -22.17 -0.99
CA PRO A 365 -8.84 -22.23 -2.39
C PRO A 365 -9.90 -23.31 -2.60
N ASP A 366 -10.84 -23.08 -3.51
CA ASP A 366 -11.88 -24.05 -3.85
C ASP A 366 -11.30 -25.25 -4.63
N ARG A 367 -10.14 -25.05 -5.32
CA ARG A 367 -9.38 -26.10 -6.02
C ARG A 367 -7.94 -26.12 -5.51
N GLU A 368 -7.47 -27.29 -5.10
CA GLU A 368 -6.08 -27.50 -4.70
C GLU A 368 -5.17 -27.58 -5.95
N GLY A 369 -3.93 -27.04 -5.84
CA GLY A 369 -2.92 -27.13 -6.90
C GLY A 369 -3.03 -26.13 -8.06
N GLY A 370 -3.96 -25.18 -8.02
CA GLY A 370 -4.06 -24.10 -9.03
C GLY A 370 -3.14 -22.90 -8.72
N PRO A 371 -2.96 -21.98 -9.69
CA PRO A 371 -2.12 -20.78 -9.51
C PRO A 371 -2.54 -19.93 -8.29
N ALA A 372 -3.83 -19.80 -8.04
CA ALA A 372 -4.36 -19.07 -6.89
C ALA A 372 -4.02 -19.76 -5.55
N ALA A 373 -4.05 -21.11 -5.52
CA ALA A 373 -3.69 -21.88 -4.32
C ALA A 373 -2.22 -21.64 -3.95
N HIS A 374 -1.30 -21.76 -4.91
CA HIS A 374 0.12 -21.49 -4.70
C HIS A 374 0.39 -20.04 -4.28
N ALA A 375 -0.38 -19.08 -4.80
CA ALA A 375 -0.25 -17.68 -4.42
C ALA A 375 -0.67 -17.46 -2.96
N VAL A 376 -1.77 -18.05 -2.50
CA VAL A 376 -2.21 -17.98 -1.10
C VAL A 376 -1.20 -18.67 -0.15
N GLU A 377 -0.64 -19.81 -0.54
CA GLU A 377 0.41 -20.51 0.21
C GLU A 377 1.69 -19.63 0.31
N LEU A 378 2.07 -18.95 -0.77
CA LEU A 378 3.20 -18.03 -0.78
C LEU A 378 3.00 -16.87 0.22
N PHE A 379 1.81 -16.26 0.25
CA PHE A 379 1.49 -15.23 1.23
C PHE A 379 1.50 -15.75 2.67
N ALA A 380 0.99 -16.95 2.91
CA ALA A 380 1.06 -17.58 4.23
C ALA A 380 2.51 -17.84 4.66
N GLY A 381 3.35 -18.31 3.75
CA GLY A 381 4.79 -18.46 3.96
C GLY A 381 5.49 -17.14 4.30
N LEU A 382 5.14 -16.08 3.58
CA LEU A 382 5.66 -14.73 3.81
C LEU A 382 5.28 -14.20 5.20
N LEU A 383 4.04 -14.40 5.64
CA LEU A 383 3.61 -14.05 6.98
C LEU A 383 4.33 -14.86 8.07
N ALA A 384 4.62 -16.13 7.81
CA ALA A 384 5.40 -16.96 8.75
C ALA A 384 6.87 -16.52 8.85
N GLU A 385 7.44 -15.99 7.77
CA GLU A 385 8.84 -15.55 7.70
C GLU A 385 9.11 -14.27 8.50
N VAL A 386 8.18 -13.30 8.50
CA VAL A 386 8.41 -11.96 9.08
C VAL A 386 8.70 -12.00 10.58
N ARG A 387 8.34 -13.07 11.29
CA ARG A 387 8.74 -13.28 12.69
C ARG A 387 10.25 -13.23 12.89
N ALA A 388 11.02 -13.70 11.90
CA ALA A 388 12.48 -13.68 11.94
C ALA A 388 13.07 -12.25 11.91
N TYR A 389 12.23 -11.26 11.59
CA TYR A 389 12.59 -9.85 11.51
C TYR A 389 12.05 -9.02 12.69
N GLY A 390 11.38 -9.67 13.64
CA GLY A 390 10.79 -9.02 14.81
C GLY A 390 9.37 -8.50 14.58
N GLU A 391 8.68 -8.99 13.56
CA GLU A 391 7.30 -8.66 13.26
C GLU A 391 6.35 -9.74 13.75
N GLY A 392 5.45 -9.37 14.68
CA GLY A 392 4.37 -10.24 15.12
C GLY A 392 3.10 -9.96 14.30
N ILE A 393 2.49 -11.01 13.74
CA ILE A 393 1.20 -10.88 13.03
C ILE A 393 0.07 -11.30 13.97
N VAL A 394 -0.95 -10.46 14.08
CA VAL A 394 -2.21 -10.76 14.78
C VAL A 394 -3.30 -10.94 13.74
N ILE A 395 -3.79 -12.17 13.62
CA ILE A 395 -4.86 -12.51 12.67
C ILE A 395 -6.18 -12.50 13.42
N ALA A 396 -7.09 -11.61 13.05
CA ALA A 396 -8.41 -11.48 13.65
C ALA A 396 -9.49 -11.97 12.67
N GLU A 397 -10.19 -13.08 13.02
CA GLU A 397 -11.07 -13.78 12.08
C GLU A 397 -12.43 -14.13 12.69
N GLN A 398 -13.48 -14.06 11.89
CA GLN A 398 -14.81 -14.50 12.31
C GLN A 398 -15.13 -15.94 11.93
N ILE A 399 -14.60 -16.41 10.79
CA ILE A 399 -14.90 -17.71 10.21
C ILE A 399 -13.58 -18.46 9.96
N PRO A 400 -12.98 -19.04 11.01
CA PRO A 400 -11.69 -19.76 10.89
C PRO A 400 -11.65 -20.85 9.81
N ALA A 401 -12.76 -21.53 9.57
CA ALA A 401 -12.83 -22.58 8.56
C ALA A 401 -12.57 -22.10 7.12
N LYS A 402 -12.71 -20.79 6.85
CA LYS A 402 -12.39 -20.20 5.55
C LYS A 402 -10.91 -20.00 5.30
N LEU A 403 -10.08 -19.98 6.35
CA LEU A 403 -8.64 -19.79 6.22
C LEU A 403 -7.94 -21.09 5.79
N ILE A 404 -6.78 -20.93 5.11
CA ILE A 404 -5.88 -22.05 4.95
C ILE A 404 -5.35 -22.49 6.32
N PRO A 405 -5.30 -23.82 6.60
CA PRO A 405 -4.97 -24.33 7.93
C PRO A 405 -3.61 -23.89 8.47
N ASP A 406 -2.64 -23.69 7.60
CA ASP A 406 -1.26 -23.33 7.97
C ASP A 406 -1.17 -21.96 8.63
N VAL A 407 -2.06 -21.03 8.30
CA VAL A 407 -2.15 -19.72 8.97
C VAL A 407 -2.48 -19.88 10.45
N ILE A 408 -3.43 -20.78 10.80
CA ILE A 408 -3.81 -21.03 12.18
C ILE A 408 -2.72 -21.83 12.92
N LYS A 409 -2.14 -22.85 12.28
CA LYS A 409 -1.09 -23.70 12.86
C LYS A 409 0.16 -22.91 13.24
N ASN A 410 0.54 -21.94 12.42
CA ASN A 410 1.78 -21.17 12.60
C ASN A 410 1.69 -20.06 13.68
N THR A 411 0.59 -19.95 14.42
CA THR A 411 0.45 -18.97 15.51
C THR A 411 0.75 -19.60 16.87
N ALA A 412 1.55 -18.93 17.70
CA ALA A 412 1.93 -19.37 19.04
C ALA A 412 0.86 -19.08 20.10
N VAL A 413 0.10 -18.00 19.91
CA VAL A 413 -0.99 -17.60 20.80
C VAL A 413 -2.31 -17.72 20.06
N LYS A 414 -3.25 -18.46 20.62
CA LYS A 414 -4.60 -18.63 20.07
C LYS A 414 -5.64 -18.20 21.09
N ILE A 415 -6.53 -17.30 20.71
CA ILE A 415 -7.60 -16.75 21.54
C ILE A 415 -8.91 -16.98 20.83
N VAL A 416 -9.73 -17.87 21.37
CA VAL A 416 -10.97 -18.34 20.75
C VAL A 416 -12.16 -17.93 21.60
N HIS A 417 -12.91 -16.97 21.13
CA HIS A 417 -14.20 -16.57 21.69
C HIS A 417 -15.31 -17.52 21.27
N ARG A 418 -16.56 -17.16 21.56
CA ARG A 418 -17.74 -17.96 21.18
C ARG A 418 -17.72 -18.32 19.70
N LEU A 419 -17.74 -19.62 19.37
CA LEU A 419 -17.84 -20.16 18.01
C LEU A 419 -19.02 -21.12 17.88
N PRO A 420 -20.15 -20.70 17.29
CA PRO A 420 -21.33 -21.54 17.14
C PRO A 420 -21.17 -22.66 16.11
N ALA A 421 -20.51 -22.39 14.96
CA ALA A 421 -20.36 -23.33 13.86
C ALA A 421 -19.42 -24.49 14.19
N ALA A 422 -19.73 -25.70 13.75
CA ALA A 422 -18.96 -26.92 14.10
C ALA A 422 -17.62 -26.95 13.32
N ASP A 423 -17.65 -26.62 12.06
CA ASP A 423 -16.47 -26.54 11.18
C ASP A 423 -15.44 -25.50 11.67
N ASP A 424 -15.90 -24.34 12.15
CA ASP A 424 -15.02 -23.34 12.77
C ASP A 424 -14.37 -23.88 14.05
N ARG A 425 -15.12 -24.59 14.90
CA ARG A 425 -14.55 -25.21 16.10
C ARG A 425 -13.57 -26.33 15.79
N GLU A 426 -13.81 -27.11 14.74
CA GLU A 426 -12.90 -28.15 14.27
C GLU A 426 -11.59 -27.54 13.74
N ALA A 427 -11.67 -26.46 12.95
CA ALA A 427 -10.51 -25.77 12.42
C ALA A 427 -9.54 -25.29 13.51
N VAL A 428 -10.04 -24.83 14.65
CA VAL A 428 -9.20 -24.33 15.76
C VAL A 428 -8.91 -25.42 16.81
N GLY A 429 -9.83 -26.37 17.03
CA GLY A 429 -9.79 -27.33 18.11
C GLY A 429 -8.56 -28.22 18.09
N ALA A 430 -8.21 -28.73 16.91
CA ALA A 430 -7.04 -29.60 16.72
C ALA A 430 -5.71 -28.85 17.00
N THR A 431 -5.67 -27.53 16.76
CA THR A 431 -4.47 -26.71 16.95
C THR A 431 -4.28 -26.22 18.40
N MET A 432 -5.31 -26.34 19.23
CA MET A 432 -5.32 -25.92 20.64
C MET A 432 -5.43 -27.09 21.62
N ASN A 433 -5.39 -28.34 21.15
CA ASN A 433 -5.60 -29.53 21.94
C ASN A 433 -6.92 -29.49 22.75
N LEU A 434 -8.00 -28.98 22.15
CA LEU A 434 -9.33 -28.93 22.77
C LEU A 434 -9.94 -30.32 22.83
N SER A 435 -10.38 -30.75 24.03
CA SER A 435 -11.23 -31.94 24.15
C SER A 435 -12.60 -31.73 23.46
N PRO A 436 -13.30 -32.79 23.06
CA PRO A 436 -14.64 -32.66 22.48
C PRO A 436 -15.64 -31.90 23.38
N ALA A 437 -15.49 -32.01 24.69
CA ALA A 437 -16.31 -31.31 25.68
C ALA A 437 -15.99 -29.80 25.69
N GLN A 438 -14.71 -29.42 25.67
CA GLN A 438 -14.26 -28.03 25.59
C GLN A 438 -14.67 -27.40 24.27
N SER A 439 -14.52 -28.08 23.13
CA SER A 439 -14.96 -27.62 21.83
C SER A 439 -16.47 -27.28 21.82
N ARG A 440 -17.31 -28.17 22.38
CA ARG A 440 -18.75 -27.91 22.52
C ARG A 440 -19.04 -26.72 23.44
N PHE A 441 -18.25 -26.54 24.48
CA PHE A 441 -18.42 -25.45 25.43
C PHE A 441 -18.15 -24.07 24.82
N LEU A 442 -17.32 -23.96 23.80
CA LEU A 442 -17.06 -22.70 23.07
C LEU A 442 -18.34 -22.04 22.53
N VAL A 443 -19.42 -22.85 22.30
CA VAL A 443 -20.71 -22.30 21.85
C VAL A 443 -21.38 -21.43 22.94
N THR A 444 -21.09 -21.71 24.19
CA THR A 444 -21.76 -21.12 25.37
C THR A 444 -20.95 -20.02 26.07
N LEU A 445 -19.77 -19.69 25.55
CA LEU A 445 -18.93 -18.62 26.10
C LEU A 445 -19.71 -17.29 26.13
N ALA A 446 -19.61 -16.59 27.25
CA ALA A 446 -20.15 -15.25 27.38
C ALA A 446 -19.29 -14.24 26.57
N PRO A 447 -19.84 -13.10 26.15
CA PRO A 447 -19.08 -12.03 25.55
C PRO A 447 -17.87 -11.66 26.44
N GLY A 448 -16.69 -11.53 25.84
CA GLY A 448 -15.46 -11.25 26.56
C GLY A 448 -14.78 -12.48 27.21
N GLU A 449 -15.39 -13.66 27.22
CA GLU A 449 -14.73 -14.90 27.61
C GLU A 449 -14.09 -15.58 26.38
N ALA A 450 -12.93 -16.20 26.58
CA ALA A 450 -12.21 -16.92 25.53
C ALA A 450 -11.46 -18.12 26.06
N ALA A 451 -11.33 -19.16 25.25
CA ALA A 451 -10.35 -20.20 25.45
C ALA A 451 -9.02 -19.71 24.87
N VAL A 452 -7.94 -19.78 25.66
CA VAL A 452 -6.61 -19.27 25.29
C VAL A 452 -5.59 -20.38 25.39
N SER A 453 -4.82 -20.56 24.30
CA SER A 453 -3.63 -21.42 24.27
C SER A 453 -2.41 -20.55 23.97
N VAL A 454 -1.37 -20.72 24.75
CA VAL A 454 -0.09 -20.06 24.54
C VAL A 454 0.95 -21.17 24.30
N ASP A 455 1.90 -20.92 23.44
CA ASP A 455 2.98 -21.87 23.16
C ASP A 455 3.68 -22.31 24.45
N GLY A 456 3.79 -23.61 24.63
CA GLY A 456 4.30 -24.25 25.86
C GLY A 456 3.22 -24.62 26.92
N THR A 457 1.92 -24.37 26.63
CA THR A 457 0.82 -24.89 27.46
C THR A 457 0.25 -26.16 26.86
N ASP A 458 0.03 -27.19 27.70
CA ASP A 458 -0.52 -28.46 27.25
C ASP A 458 -2.02 -28.38 26.97
N HIS A 459 -2.72 -27.55 27.73
CA HIS A 459 -4.17 -27.39 27.67
C HIS A 459 -4.57 -25.91 27.64
N PRO A 460 -5.71 -25.57 27.03
CA PRO A 460 -6.18 -24.20 26.99
C PRO A 460 -6.68 -23.71 28.36
N LEU A 461 -6.51 -22.43 28.60
CA LEU A 461 -7.03 -21.67 29.74
C LEU A 461 -8.38 -21.03 29.38
N LEU A 462 -9.30 -20.96 30.35
CA LEU A 462 -10.48 -20.09 30.21
C LEU A 462 -10.14 -18.71 30.75
N VAL A 463 -10.30 -17.68 29.94
CA VAL A 463 -9.87 -16.31 30.28
C VAL A 463 -10.99 -15.32 30.06
N ARG A 464 -11.16 -14.38 30.97
CA ARG A 464 -11.96 -13.17 30.77
C ARG A 464 -11.06 -12.04 30.26
N MET A 465 -11.33 -11.60 29.02
CA MET A 465 -10.59 -10.54 28.39
C MET A 465 -10.98 -9.16 28.94
N PRO A 466 -10.07 -8.18 28.95
CA PRO A 466 -10.38 -6.82 29.37
C PRO A 466 -11.43 -6.18 28.46
N ASP A 467 -12.41 -5.53 29.06
CA ASP A 467 -13.39 -4.70 28.34
C ASP A 467 -13.01 -3.22 28.44
N GLY A 468 -12.75 -2.58 27.31
CA GLY A 468 -12.44 -1.17 27.21
C GLY A 468 -13.61 -0.29 26.82
N THR A 469 -14.80 -0.88 26.60
CA THR A 469 -15.97 -0.16 26.05
C THR A 469 -16.37 1.03 26.91
N ALA A 470 -16.32 0.91 28.23
CA ALA A 470 -16.64 2.02 29.13
C ALA A 470 -15.67 3.20 28.96
N ARG A 471 -14.37 2.93 28.78
CA ARG A 471 -13.36 3.99 28.57
C ARG A 471 -13.51 4.63 27.18
N GLU A 472 -13.79 3.82 26.15
CA GLU A 472 -14.04 4.31 24.80
C GLU A 472 -15.28 5.20 24.74
N SER A 473 -16.36 4.80 25.43
CA SER A 473 -17.62 5.55 25.46
C SER A 473 -17.57 6.79 26.35
N ALA A 474 -16.76 6.77 27.41
CA ALA A 474 -16.57 7.91 28.31
C ALA A 474 -15.57 8.95 27.76
N ALA A 475 -14.80 8.60 26.74
CA ALA A 475 -13.84 9.52 26.14
C ALA A 475 -14.57 10.64 25.39
N ASP A 476 -14.22 11.88 25.70
CA ASP A 476 -14.70 13.04 24.96
C ASP A 476 -14.28 12.93 23.48
N PRO A 477 -15.23 13.13 22.53
CA PRO A 477 -14.92 13.12 21.10
C PRO A 477 -13.75 14.03 20.71
N ALA A 478 -13.61 15.19 21.36
CA ALA A 478 -12.51 16.12 21.14
C ALA A 478 -11.17 15.52 21.59
N SER A 479 -11.12 14.86 22.76
CA SER A 479 -9.94 14.15 23.25
C SER A 479 -9.56 12.98 22.36
N THR A 480 -10.54 12.23 21.87
CA THR A 480 -10.30 11.13 20.91
C THR A 480 -9.72 11.67 19.59
N ALA A 481 -10.27 12.77 19.08
CA ALA A 481 -9.77 13.43 17.88
C ALA A 481 -8.35 13.99 18.08
N ALA A 482 -8.04 14.53 19.25
CA ALA A 482 -6.70 15.03 19.59
C ALA A 482 -5.64 13.91 19.69
N GLY A 483 -6.05 12.70 20.03
CA GLY A 483 -5.17 11.52 20.07
C GLY A 483 -4.94 10.88 18.69
N LEU A 484 -5.65 11.34 17.64
CA LEU A 484 -5.46 10.89 16.26
C LEU A 484 -4.49 11.82 15.53
N ALA A 485 -3.36 11.27 15.11
CA ALA A 485 -2.36 11.98 14.34
C ALA A 485 -2.64 11.91 12.83
N SER A 486 -2.28 12.97 12.12
CA SER A 486 -2.33 13.02 10.66
C SER A 486 -1.33 12.04 10.03
N PRO A 487 -1.64 11.44 8.88
CA PRO A 487 -0.69 10.64 8.09
C PRO A 487 0.56 11.40 7.65
N ALA A 488 0.60 12.72 7.78
CA ALA A 488 1.76 13.53 7.38
C ALA A 488 3.10 13.05 7.98
N SER A 489 3.07 12.44 9.16
CA SER A 489 4.27 11.91 9.83
C SER A 489 4.81 10.62 9.22
N VAL A 490 4.00 9.91 8.43
CA VAL A 490 4.33 8.58 7.86
C VAL A 490 4.31 8.55 6.33
N VAL A 491 4.23 9.70 5.68
CA VAL A 491 4.30 9.79 4.22
C VAL A 491 5.52 10.58 3.76
N ALA A 492 5.97 10.29 2.53
CA ALA A 492 6.97 11.07 1.82
C ALA A 492 6.33 12.11 0.90
N ALA A 493 7.13 12.96 0.27
CA ALA A 493 6.65 13.84 -0.80
C ALA A 493 6.12 12.99 -1.96
N ARG A 494 4.95 13.38 -2.52
CA ARG A 494 4.31 12.65 -3.63
C ARG A 494 5.22 12.53 -4.85
N SER A 495 5.97 13.57 -5.12
CA SER A 495 6.88 13.65 -6.27
C SER A 495 7.98 14.67 -5.98
N GLY A 496 9.11 14.58 -6.70
CA GLY A 496 10.17 15.57 -6.71
C GLY A 496 9.72 16.95 -7.22
N THR A 497 8.55 17.05 -7.85
CA THR A 497 7.92 18.31 -8.28
C THR A 497 7.18 19.03 -7.15
N CYS A 498 6.95 18.41 -6.00
CA CYS A 498 6.29 19.04 -4.86
C CYS A 498 7.12 20.21 -4.33
N GLY A 499 6.46 21.37 -4.12
CA GLY A 499 7.10 22.54 -3.50
C GLY A 499 7.34 22.35 -2.00
N ALA A 500 8.15 23.24 -1.41
CA ALA A 500 8.47 23.23 0.02
C ALA A 500 7.23 23.20 0.92
N ASP A 501 6.18 23.94 0.56
CA ASP A 501 4.90 23.94 1.29
C ASP A 501 4.21 22.58 1.28
N CYS A 502 4.28 21.82 0.16
CA CYS A 502 3.72 20.47 0.08
C CYS A 502 4.54 19.45 0.83
N ILE A 503 5.86 19.66 0.97
CA ILE A 503 6.74 18.81 1.77
C ILE A 503 6.47 19.01 3.25
N ALA A 504 6.36 20.29 3.68
CA ALA A 504 6.11 20.64 5.07
C ALA A 504 4.68 20.27 5.53
N ARG A 505 3.72 20.36 4.62
CA ARG A 505 2.31 20.08 4.85
C ARG A 505 1.74 19.32 3.65
N PRO A 506 1.80 17.98 3.66
CA PRO A 506 1.30 17.18 2.56
C PRO A 506 -0.15 17.52 2.18
N CYS A 507 -0.45 17.50 0.88
CA CYS A 507 -1.77 17.87 0.39
C CYS A 507 -2.82 16.81 0.70
N THR A 508 -4.04 17.29 0.96
CA THR A 508 -5.21 16.46 1.14
C THR A 508 -5.77 16.00 -0.21
N LEU A 509 -6.68 15.04 -0.19
CA LEU A 509 -7.40 14.64 -1.41
C LEU A 509 -8.18 15.83 -2.00
N ARG A 510 -8.71 16.74 -1.17
CA ARG A 510 -9.38 17.97 -1.60
C ARG A 510 -8.42 18.91 -2.32
N ASP A 511 -7.20 19.08 -1.81
CA ASP A 511 -6.16 19.91 -2.46
C ASP A 511 -5.80 19.36 -3.85
N MET A 512 -5.59 18.03 -3.95
CA MET A 512 -5.29 17.37 -5.23
C MET A 512 -6.41 17.55 -6.25
N ARG A 513 -7.67 17.40 -5.81
CA ARG A 513 -8.83 17.63 -6.65
C ARG A 513 -8.98 19.10 -7.06
N ALA A 514 -8.66 20.03 -6.16
CA ALA A 514 -8.67 21.44 -6.50
C ALA A 514 -7.62 21.77 -7.59
N ALA A 515 -6.42 21.18 -7.50
CA ALA A 515 -5.38 21.33 -8.51
C ALA A 515 -5.83 20.77 -9.88
N GLN A 516 -6.43 19.57 -9.89
CA GLN A 516 -6.98 18.97 -11.11
C GLN A 516 -8.06 19.86 -11.74
N ARG A 517 -9.01 20.37 -10.93
CA ARG A 517 -10.06 21.29 -11.42
C ARG A 517 -9.50 22.62 -11.92
N ALA A 518 -8.38 23.09 -11.36
CA ALA A 518 -7.72 24.29 -11.86
C ALA A 518 -7.18 24.08 -13.29
N LEU A 519 -6.57 22.90 -13.56
CA LEU A 519 -6.13 22.51 -14.91
C LEU A 519 -7.30 22.36 -15.88
N GLU A 520 -8.43 21.79 -15.44
CA GLU A 520 -9.63 21.63 -16.25
C GLU A 520 -10.30 22.98 -16.59
N ARG A 521 -10.31 23.93 -15.63
CA ARG A 521 -10.90 25.27 -15.83
C ARG A 521 -10.02 26.22 -16.64
N HIS A 522 -8.73 26.00 -16.63
CA HIS A 522 -7.73 26.83 -17.30
C HIS A 522 -6.87 25.94 -18.22
N PRO A 523 -7.41 25.52 -19.37
CA PRO A 523 -6.74 24.61 -20.30
C PRO A 523 -5.36 25.11 -20.74
N GLY A 524 -5.16 26.43 -20.84
CA GLY A 524 -3.86 27.05 -21.16
C GLY A 524 -2.77 26.68 -20.14
N ILE A 525 -3.10 26.49 -18.86
CA ILE A 525 -2.13 26.04 -17.84
C ILE A 525 -1.70 24.59 -18.09
N ALA A 526 -2.67 23.71 -18.40
CA ALA A 526 -2.38 22.32 -18.72
C ALA A 526 -1.55 22.21 -20.01
N LEU A 527 -1.93 22.97 -21.05
CA LEU A 527 -1.20 23.02 -22.31
C LEU A 527 0.22 23.55 -22.11
N TRP A 528 0.40 24.58 -21.27
CA TRP A 528 1.73 25.11 -20.97
C TRP A 528 2.65 24.07 -20.32
N ALA A 529 2.15 23.28 -19.36
CA ALA A 529 2.91 22.18 -18.75
C ALA A 529 3.34 21.13 -19.80
N GLU A 530 2.42 20.74 -20.68
CA GLU A 530 2.68 19.79 -21.76
C GLU A 530 3.73 20.30 -22.75
N LEU A 531 3.55 21.54 -23.23
CA LEU A 531 4.48 22.17 -24.18
C LEU A 531 5.86 22.39 -23.56
N ALA A 532 5.93 22.71 -22.26
CA ALA A 532 7.20 22.84 -21.56
C ALA A 532 7.96 21.51 -21.49
N VAL A 533 7.28 20.40 -21.22
CA VAL A 533 7.90 19.07 -21.28
C VAL A 533 8.35 18.73 -22.69
N LEU A 534 7.50 18.98 -23.70
CA LEU A 534 7.84 18.73 -25.10
C LEU A 534 9.03 19.57 -25.56
N SER A 535 9.13 20.84 -25.17
CA SER A 535 10.27 21.69 -25.53
C SER A 535 11.59 21.13 -25.00
N HIS A 536 11.60 20.57 -23.80
CA HIS A 536 12.78 19.89 -23.24
C HIS A 536 13.13 18.59 -23.97
N LEU A 537 12.13 17.87 -24.44
CA LEU A 537 12.34 16.59 -25.15
C LEU A 537 12.72 16.77 -26.61
N THR A 538 12.25 17.83 -27.26
CA THR A 538 12.44 18.09 -28.69
C THR A 538 13.49 19.15 -28.99
N GLY A 539 13.89 19.93 -27.98
CA GLY A 539 14.77 21.07 -28.15
C GLY A 539 14.10 22.33 -28.75
N TRP A 540 12.76 22.34 -28.94
CA TRP A 540 12.03 23.52 -29.34
C TRP A 540 12.05 24.58 -28.24
N PRO A 541 11.94 25.87 -28.59
CA PRO A 541 11.92 26.95 -27.60
C PRO A 541 10.82 26.77 -26.56
N MET A 542 11.13 27.17 -25.33
CA MET A 542 10.15 27.14 -24.24
C MET A 542 8.98 28.07 -24.54
N PRO A 543 7.72 27.62 -24.43
CA PRO A 543 6.55 28.47 -24.67
C PRO A 543 6.45 29.54 -23.60
N ILE A 544 6.37 30.82 -24.01
CA ILE A 544 6.28 31.97 -23.12
C ILE A 544 4.79 32.35 -22.98
N PRO A 545 4.20 32.23 -21.78
CA PRO A 545 2.81 32.62 -21.57
C PRO A 545 2.60 34.13 -21.80
N GLN A 546 1.54 34.47 -22.50
CA GLN A 546 1.05 35.84 -22.64
C GLN A 546 0.60 36.39 -21.27
N PRO A 547 0.57 37.76 -21.11
CA PRO A 547 0.16 38.36 -19.84
C PRO A 547 -1.17 37.85 -19.26
N PRO A 548 -2.26 37.60 -20.03
CA PRO A 548 -3.52 37.13 -19.50
C PRO A 548 -3.40 35.75 -18.81
N LEU A 549 -2.61 34.82 -19.40
CA LEU A 549 -2.38 33.49 -18.78
C LEU A 549 -1.53 33.60 -17.52
N LEU A 550 -0.52 34.48 -17.51
CA LEU A 550 0.30 34.76 -16.33
C LEU A 550 -0.53 35.41 -15.20
N GLU A 551 -1.44 36.31 -15.51
CA GLU A 551 -2.34 36.94 -14.55
C GLU A 551 -3.28 35.91 -13.95
N THR A 552 -3.86 35.01 -14.77
CA THR A 552 -4.66 33.88 -14.32
C THR A 552 -3.89 33.00 -13.34
N LEU A 553 -2.64 32.65 -13.68
CA LEU A 553 -1.77 31.85 -12.80
C LEU A 553 -1.46 32.57 -11.48
N ARG A 554 -1.20 33.88 -11.52
CA ARG A 554 -0.90 34.71 -10.34
C ARG A 554 -2.11 34.95 -9.45
N ALA A 555 -3.31 34.96 -10.02
CA ALA A 555 -4.56 35.09 -9.29
C ALA A 555 -4.92 33.82 -8.48
N LEU A 556 -4.41 32.63 -8.86
CA LEU A 556 -4.59 31.43 -8.08
C LEU A 556 -3.82 31.53 -6.75
N PRO A 557 -4.39 31.03 -5.63
CA PRO A 557 -3.64 30.87 -4.40
C PRO A 557 -2.32 30.11 -4.65
N MET A 558 -1.22 30.61 -4.10
CA MET A 558 0.14 30.10 -4.39
C MET A 558 0.23 28.57 -4.29
N ARG A 559 -0.32 27.98 -3.19
CA ARG A 559 -0.32 26.55 -3.00
C ARG A 559 -1.10 25.81 -4.11
N LEU A 560 -2.28 26.31 -4.49
CA LEU A 560 -3.10 25.71 -5.56
C LEU A 560 -2.39 25.78 -6.92
N ARG A 561 -1.82 26.93 -7.24
CA ARG A 561 -1.06 27.17 -8.47
C ARG A 561 0.12 26.19 -8.56
N ASP A 562 0.95 26.14 -7.51
CA ASP A 562 2.15 25.30 -7.48
C ASP A 562 1.81 23.81 -7.51
N CYS A 563 0.69 23.44 -6.89
CA CYS A 563 0.16 22.07 -6.96
C CYS A 563 -0.35 21.74 -8.38
N ALA A 564 -1.08 22.66 -9.04
CA ALA A 564 -1.56 22.46 -10.41
C ALA A 564 -0.39 22.29 -11.40
N LEU A 565 0.63 23.14 -11.33
CA LEU A 565 1.84 23.01 -12.16
C LEU A 565 2.57 21.68 -11.89
N SER A 566 2.72 21.29 -10.63
CA SER A 566 3.32 20.00 -10.26
C SER A 566 2.56 18.83 -10.89
N HIS A 567 1.23 18.78 -10.73
CA HIS A 567 0.41 17.71 -11.28
C HIS A 567 0.40 17.71 -12.82
N GLY A 568 0.36 18.88 -13.45
CA GLY A 568 0.43 18.99 -14.92
C GLY A 568 1.73 18.43 -15.48
N VAL A 569 2.87 18.84 -14.90
CA VAL A 569 4.19 18.37 -15.33
C VAL A 569 4.39 16.87 -15.04
N ASP A 570 4.02 16.40 -13.85
CA ASP A 570 4.13 14.97 -13.50
C ASP A 570 3.32 14.10 -14.48
N ALA A 571 2.09 14.52 -14.82
CA ALA A 571 1.25 13.81 -15.77
C ALA A 571 1.85 13.81 -17.18
N ALA A 572 2.38 14.96 -17.64
CA ALA A 572 3.01 15.11 -18.93
C ALA A 572 4.26 14.23 -19.09
N VAL A 573 5.09 14.15 -18.05
CA VAL A 573 6.28 13.30 -18.04
C VAL A 573 5.91 11.83 -17.90
N ALA A 574 5.02 11.48 -16.96
CA ALA A 574 4.60 10.10 -16.72
C ALA A 574 3.97 9.46 -17.96
N SER A 575 3.15 10.22 -18.71
CA SER A 575 2.54 9.72 -19.96
C SER A 575 3.55 9.44 -21.08
N ARG A 576 4.80 9.87 -20.93
CA ARG A 576 5.90 9.69 -21.89
C ARG A 576 7.05 8.85 -21.32
N ALA A 577 7.02 8.50 -20.05
CA ALA A 577 8.13 7.85 -19.36
C ALA A 577 8.68 6.61 -20.10
N PRO A 578 7.87 5.67 -20.59
CA PRO A 578 8.37 4.52 -21.35
C PRO A 578 9.13 4.87 -22.65
N LEU A 579 8.85 6.05 -23.22
CA LEU A 579 9.48 6.50 -24.46
C LEU A 579 10.83 7.18 -24.25
N ILE A 580 11.06 7.70 -23.03
CA ILE A 580 12.20 8.59 -22.72
C ILE A 580 13.17 8.01 -21.69
N CYS A 581 12.75 7.03 -20.88
CA CYS A 581 13.54 6.49 -19.76
C CYS A 581 14.88 5.87 -20.16
N GLY A 582 15.04 5.45 -21.41
CA GLY A 582 16.33 4.98 -21.91
C GLY A 582 17.40 6.09 -22.05
N ARG A 583 17.05 7.37 -21.93
CA ARG A 583 17.95 8.49 -22.15
C ARG A 583 17.79 9.65 -21.18
N VAL A 584 16.60 9.83 -20.64
CA VAL A 584 16.23 10.92 -19.72
C VAL A 584 15.67 10.30 -18.45
N SER A 585 16.10 10.80 -17.29
CA SER A 585 15.48 10.46 -16.01
C SER A 585 14.12 11.18 -15.88
N PRO A 586 12.97 10.47 -15.96
CA PRO A 586 11.67 11.12 -15.91
C PRO A 586 11.44 11.94 -14.62
N PRO A 587 11.78 11.44 -13.41
CA PRO A 587 11.62 12.24 -12.20
C PRO A 587 12.47 13.50 -12.17
N ALA A 588 13.71 13.43 -12.70
CA ALA A 588 14.60 14.57 -12.75
C ALA A 588 14.12 15.63 -13.76
N LEU A 589 13.65 15.19 -14.94
CA LEU A 589 13.04 16.08 -15.94
C LEU A 589 11.82 16.79 -15.34
N ALA A 590 10.92 16.07 -14.69
CA ALA A 590 9.72 16.64 -14.08
C ALA A 590 10.07 17.72 -13.04
N SER A 591 11.03 17.44 -12.16
CA SER A 591 11.49 18.37 -11.13
C SER A 591 12.12 19.63 -11.76
N HIS A 592 12.90 19.48 -12.81
CA HIS A 592 13.52 20.60 -13.54
C HIS A 592 12.45 21.48 -14.21
N VAL A 593 11.56 20.90 -15.00
CA VAL A 593 10.53 21.64 -15.73
C VAL A 593 9.63 22.41 -14.76
N VAL A 594 9.14 21.79 -13.69
CA VAL A 594 8.27 22.49 -12.72
C VAL A 594 8.98 23.67 -12.05
N THR A 595 10.29 23.53 -11.80
CA THR A 595 11.11 24.61 -11.22
C THR A 595 11.21 25.79 -12.19
N ALA A 596 11.42 25.52 -13.49
CA ALA A 596 11.44 26.54 -14.54
C ALA A 596 10.09 27.26 -14.65
N LEU A 597 8.97 26.53 -14.67
CA LEU A 597 7.63 27.11 -14.74
C LEU A 597 7.32 28.00 -13.51
N ARG A 598 7.65 27.56 -12.31
CA ARG A 598 7.46 28.35 -11.09
C ARG A 598 8.30 29.63 -11.09
N ALA A 599 9.55 29.54 -11.56
CA ALA A 599 10.42 30.71 -11.68
C ALA A 599 9.85 31.73 -12.66
N ARG A 600 9.31 31.29 -13.80
CA ARG A 600 8.67 32.15 -14.77
C ARG A 600 7.47 32.91 -14.20
N VAL A 601 6.60 32.22 -13.46
CA VAL A 601 5.42 32.82 -12.83
C VAL A 601 5.80 33.82 -11.73
N SER A 602 6.76 33.45 -10.87
CA SER A 602 7.10 34.23 -9.67
C SER A 602 8.09 35.36 -9.95
N ARG A 603 9.06 35.17 -10.85
CA ARG A 603 10.18 36.08 -11.11
C ARG A 603 10.16 36.70 -12.50
N GLY A 604 9.28 36.22 -13.38
CA GLY A 604 9.21 36.68 -14.77
C GLY A 604 10.38 36.22 -15.66
N MET A 605 11.25 35.33 -15.15
CA MET A 605 12.43 34.87 -15.87
C MET A 605 12.52 33.34 -15.85
N TRP A 606 13.18 32.75 -16.84
CA TRP A 606 13.48 31.32 -16.86
C TRP A 606 14.68 31.03 -15.95
N MET A 607 14.58 29.97 -15.16
CA MET A 607 15.71 29.38 -14.44
C MET A 607 16.37 28.24 -15.23
N CYS A 608 15.80 27.89 -16.37
CA CYS A 608 16.31 26.90 -17.28
C CYS A 608 16.81 27.60 -18.53
N LEU A 609 18.06 27.37 -18.86
CA LEU A 609 18.59 27.68 -20.17
C LEU A 609 18.29 26.49 -21.09
N PRO A 610 17.70 26.75 -22.29
CA PRO A 610 17.44 25.66 -23.26
C PRO A 610 18.68 24.86 -23.65
N GLU A 611 19.84 25.40 -23.34
CA GLU A 611 21.17 24.89 -23.68
C GLU A 611 21.77 23.97 -22.61
N GLU A 612 21.05 23.67 -21.51
CA GLU A 612 21.55 22.65 -20.54
C GLU A 612 21.44 21.25 -21.12
N PRO A 613 22.57 20.62 -21.56
CA PRO A 613 22.54 19.39 -22.36
C PRO A 613 22.02 18.15 -21.62
N ARG A 614 21.92 18.20 -20.30
CA ARG A 614 21.46 17.07 -19.48
C ARG A 614 19.99 16.67 -19.66
N TRP A 615 19.15 17.61 -20.14
CA TRP A 615 17.71 17.37 -20.33
C TRP A 615 17.35 17.08 -21.76
N LEU A 616 18.15 17.58 -22.67
CA LEU A 616 17.98 17.40 -24.09
C LEU A 616 18.71 16.12 -24.48
N ALA A 617 18.01 14.98 -24.44
CA ALA A 617 18.58 13.78 -25.03
C ALA A 617 18.90 14.07 -26.50
N PRO A 618 20.12 13.81 -26.98
CA PRO A 618 20.52 14.15 -28.36
C PRO A 618 19.56 13.63 -29.43
N ALA A 619 18.84 12.54 -29.16
CA ALA A 619 17.80 12.00 -30.02
C ALA A 619 16.63 12.97 -30.27
N TYR A 620 16.38 13.88 -29.37
CA TYR A 620 15.27 14.83 -29.42
C TYR A 620 15.71 16.28 -29.67
N GLN A 621 17.02 16.53 -29.77
CA GLN A 621 17.59 17.84 -30.09
C GLN A 621 17.57 18.17 -31.59
N TRP A 622 16.94 17.31 -32.41
CA TRP A 622 16.94 17.50 -33.85
C TRP A 622 16.45 18.88 -34.30
N ALA A 623 15.48 19.46 -33.58
CA ALA A 623 14.95 20.79 -33.93
C ALA A 623 16.03 21.89 -33.77
N LEU A 624 16.76 21.89 -32.66
CA LEU A 624 17.87 22.83 -32.43
C LEU A 624 19.02 22.61 -33.41
N LEU A 625 19.30 21.32 -33.71
CA LEU A 625 20.31 20.98 -34.69
C LEU A 625 19.91 21.42 -36.09
N LEU A 626 18.64 21.22 -36.48
CA LEU A 626 18.11 21.68 -37.75
C LEU A 626 18.16 23.19 -37.88
N ASP A 627 17.76 23.94 -36.87
CA ASP A 627 17.87 25.41 -36.82
C ASP A 627 19.32 25.85 -36.96
N ALA A 628 20.26 25.25 -36.22
CA ALA A 628 21.69 25.58 -36.31
C ALA A 628 22.27 25.31 -37.72
N LEU A 629 21.77 24.27 -38.39
CA LEU A 629 22.19 23.94 -39.75
C LEU A 629 21.52 24.79 -40.84
N THR A 630 20.33 25.34 -40.57
CA THR A 630 19.58 26.20 -41.52
C THR A 630 19.89 27.68 -41.40
N ILE A 631 20.29 28.17 -40.20
CA ILE A 631 20.69 29.53 -39.94
C ILE A 631 22.16 29.68 -40.37
N GLY A 632 22.42 30.08 -41.58
CA GLY A 632 23.76 30.40 -42.04
C GLY A 632 23.98 30.23 -43.54
N ASP A 633 24.95 30.95 -44.06
CA ASP A 633 25.38 30.87 -45.47
C ASP A 633 25.72 29.41 -45.84
N PRO A 634 25.55 29.01 -47.11
CA PRO A 634 25.89 27.67 -47.62
C PRO A 634 27.41 27.39 -47.64
N ALA A 635 28.11 27.79 -46.57
CA ALA A 635 29.53 27.52 -46.42
C ALA A 635 29.80 26.00 -46.35
N PRO A 636 30.93 25.53 -46.94
CA PRO A 636 31.30 24.14 -46.87
C PRO A 636 31.48 23.69 -45.41
N VAL A 637 31.00 22.51 -45.11
CA VAL A 637 31.15 21.87 -43.79
C VAL A 637 32.66 21.64 -43.53
N GLY A 638 33.20 22.17 -42.46
CA GLY A 638 34.60 21.96 -42.11
C GLY A 638 35.34 23.17 -41.54
N VAL A 639 34.68 24.28 -41.32
CA VAL A 639 35.29 25.48 -40.73
C VAL A 639 34.66 25.82 -39.40
N GLY A 640 35.03 25.03 -38.40
CA GLY A 640 34.67 25.20 -37.00
C GLY A 640 33.82 24.02 -36.46
N PRO A 641 34.14 23.51 -35.27
CA PRO A 641 33.33 22.44 -34.68
C PRO A 641 31.98 23.00 -34.30
N ASP A 642 30.92 22.53 -34.95
CA ASP A 642 29.59 22.64 -34.40
C ASP A 642 29.43 21.60 -33.33
N SER A 643 29.50 21.97 -32.05
CA SER A 643 29.46 21.08 -30.92
C SER A 643 28.23 20.15 -30.94
N ARG A 644 27.18 20.49 -31.65
CA ARG A 644 25.95 19.67 -31.75
C ARG A 644 26.08 18.56 -32.77
N THR A 645 26.83 18.74 -33.83
CA THR A 645 27.13 17.68 -34.79
C THR A 645 28.08 16.64 -34.19
N ASP A 646 29.03 17.10 -33.35
CA ASP A 646 29.96 16.23 -32.61
C ASP A 646 29.20 15.41 -31.52
N GLU A 647 28.26 16.04 -30.81
CA GLU A 647 27.37 15.32 -29.88
C GLU A 647 26.52 14.27 -30.61
N TRP A 648 26.00 14.61 -31.78
CA TRP A 648 25.24 13.68 -32.60
C TRP A 648 26.09 12.46 -32.98
N GLU A 649 27.30 12.68 -33.48
CA GLU A 649 28.22 11.61 -33.83
C GLU A 649 28.59 10.76 -32.61
N SER A 650 28.83 11.37 -31.46
CA SER A 650 29.13 10.67 -30.20
C SER A 650 27.97 9.76 -29.77
N VAL A 651 26.72 10.17 -29.94
CA VAL A 651 25.53 9.41 -29.51
C VAL A 651 25.12 8.36 -30.53
N TYR A 652 25.18 8.66 -31.84
CA TYR A 652 24.69 7.79 -32.89
C TYR A 652 25.78 6.99 -33.61
N GLY A 653 27.05 7.24 -33.28
CA GLY A 653 28.19 6.57 -33.90
C GLY A 653 28.37 6.84 -35.38
N ARG A 654 27.73 7.90 -35.91
CA ARG A 654 27.79 8.30 -37.32
C ARG A 654 27.68 9.82 -37.49
N PRO A 655 28.51 10.44 -38.34
CA PRO A 655 28.41 11.84 -38.65
C PRO A 655 27.15 12.18 -39.45
N ILE A 656 26.76 13.43 -39.39
CA ILE A 656 25.72 13.96 -40.28
C ILE A 656 26.30 14.11 -41.68
N ALA A 657 25.86 13.31 -42.63
CA ALA A 657 26.36 13.36 -43.99
C ALA A 657 25.85 14.55 -44.78
N GLY A 658 26.74 15.27 -45.48
CA GLY A 658 26.46 16.34 -46.40
C GLY A 658 27.65 17.29 -46.56
N PRO A 659 27.97 17.74 -47.80
CA PRO A 659 29.06 18.66 -48.05
C PRO A 659 28.79 20.11 -47.64
N THR A 660 27.53 20.45 -47.46
CA THR A 660 27.08 21.81 -47.01
C THR A 660 26.14 21.68 -45.81
N ARG A 661 25.95 22.77 -45.06
CA ARG A 661 24.95 22.81 -43.97
C ARG A 661 23.53 22.49 -44.46
N ALA A 662 23.19 22.95 -45.69
CA ALA A 662 21.91 22.63 -46.29
C ALA A 662 21.74 21.12 -46.57
N ASP A 663 22.81 20.45 -47.02
CA ASP A 663 22.82 19.00 -47.23
C ASP A 663 22.74 18.24 -45.89
N GLN A 664 23.45 18.73 -44.88
CA GLN A 664 23.35 18.19 -43.52
C GLN A 664 21.95 18.36 -42.93
N ALA A 665 21.37 19.56 -43.06
CA ALA A 665 19.99 19.81 -42.66
C ALA A 665 19.00 18.90 -43.41
N ALA A 666 19.17 18.68 -44.71
CA ALA A 666 18.38 17.75 -45.50
C ALA A 666 18.57 16.29 -45.00
N THR A 667 19.78 15.94 -44.56
CA THR A 667 20.07 14.63 -44.00
C THR A 667 19.39 14.44 -42.62
N VAL A 668 19.47 15.43 -41.75
CA VAL A 668 18.76 15.44 -40.45
C VAL A 668 17.26 15.37 -40.67
N HIS A 669 16.75 16.13 -41.64
CA HIS A 669 15.33 16.12 -42.01
C HIS A 669 14.89 14.74 -42.51
N ARG A 670 15.68 14.07 -43.35
CA ARG A 670 15.41 12.71 -43.82
C ARG A 670 15.45 11.69 -42.69
N TRP A 671 16.41 11.83 -41.76
CA TRP A 671 16.50 10.95 -40.59
C TRP A 671 15.36 11.19 -39.62
N HIS A 672 15.01 12.45 -39.38
CA HIS A 672 13.84 12.81 -38.61
C HIS A 672 12.58 12.21 -39.24
N ASN A 673 12.34 12.48 -40.50
CA ASN A 673 11.20 11.94 -41.24
C ASN A 673 11.29 10.44 -41.49
N GLY A 674 12.48 9.84 -41.62
CA GLY A 674 12.71 8.42 -41.82
C GLY A 674 12.74 7.60 -40.54
N GLY A 675 13.20 8.20 -39.44
CA GLY A 675 13.19 7.59 -38.12
C GLY A 675 11.85 7.81 -37.39
N LEU A 676 11.08 8.79 -37.82
CA LEU A 676 9.74 9.11 -37.38
C LEU A 676 8.64 8.59 -38.35
N ARG A 677 9.00 7.79 -39.34
CA ARG A 677 8.02 7.01 -40.13
C ARG A 677 7.32 5.91 -39.30
N ASP A 678 7.72 5.72 -38.08
CA ASP A 678 6.86 5.19 -37.05
C ASP A 678 5.99 6.35 -36.52
N ASP A 679 4.95 6.67 -37.27
CA ASP A 679 3.95 7.70 -36.93
C ASP A 679 3.38 7.49 -35.53
N THR A 680 3.35 6.24 -35.04
CA THR A 680 2.95 5.81 -33.71
C THR A 680 3.87 6.40 -32.64
N ARG A 681 5.18 6.40 -32.83
CA ARG A 681 6.15 6.93 -31.87
C ARG A 681 6.10 8.44 -31.79
N LEU A 682 6.00 9.14 -32.95
CA LEU A 682 5.83 10.60 -32.98
C LEU A 682 4.54 11.01 -32.26
N ARG A 683 3.43 10.33 -32.56
CA ARG A 683 2.16 10.56 -31.89
C ARG A 683 2.26 10.32 -30.38
N SER A 684 2.87 9.22 -29.97
CA SER A 684 3.07 8.89 -28.56
C SER A 684 3.96 9.92 -27.84
N LEU A 685 5.01 10.41 -28.47
CA LEU A 685 5.85 11.46 -27.89
C LEU A 685 5.11 12.79 -27.79
N ALA A 686 4.37 13.19 -28.85
CA ALA A 686 3.63 14.45 -28.89
C ALA A 686 2.46 14.49 -27.91
N PHE A 687 1.68 13.42 -27.82
CA PHE A 687 0.45 13.34 -27.03
C PHE A 687 0.57 12.54 -25.73
N GLY A 688 1.61 11.74 -25.58
CA GLY A 688 1.74 10.77 -24.50
C GLY A 688 0.98 9.48 -24.79
N LEU A 689 1.10 8.51 -23.85
CA LEU A 689 0.53 7.16 -24.00
C LEU A 689 -0.89 7.02 -23.42
N THR A 690 -1.45 8.08 -22.84
CA THR A 690 -2.81 8.08 -22.28
C THR A 690 -3.82 8.66 -23.26
N ALA A 691 -4.95 8.02 -23.44
CA ALA A 691 -6.01 8.47 -24.31
C ALA A 691 -7.32 8.76 -23.52
N PRO A 692 -7.97 9.91 -23.72
CA PRO A 692 -7.45 11.09 -24.43
C PRO A 692 -6.24 11.70 -23.72
N SER A 693 -5.31 12.27 -24.48
CA SER A 693 -4.12 12.93 -23.94
C SER A 693 -4.47 14.22 -23.17
N ALA A 694 -3.51 14.75 -22.39
CA ALA A 694 -3.70 16.03 -21.73
C ALA A 694 -3.80 17.18 -22.75
N VAL A 695 -3.07 17.09 -23.85
CA VAL A 695 -3.16 18.05 -24.99
C VAL A 695 -4.56 18.03 -25.60
N GLU A 696 -5.08 16.84 -25.95
CA GLU A 696 -6.43 16.72 -26.51
C GLU A 696 -7.52 17.23 -25.56
N ARG A 697 -7.38 16.95 -24.27
CA ARG A 697 -8.31 17.48 -23.25
C ARG A 697 -8.23 19.00 -23.14
N ALA A 698 -7.02 19.56 -23.15
CA ALA A 698 -6.82 21.00 -23.06
C ALA A 698 -7.39 21.73 -24.29
N ILE A 699 -7.25 21.15 -25.46
CA ILE A 699 -7.73 21.72 -26.73
C ILE A 699 -9.24 21.45 -26.91
N GLY A 700 -9.78 20.42 -26.27
CA GLY A 700 -11.19 20.01 -26.39
C GLY A 700 -11.51 19.38 -27.76
N ALA A 701 -10.51 18.74 -28.40
CA ALA A 701 -10.63 18.01 -29.67
C ALA A 701 -9.65 16.85 -29.70
N ARG A 702 -9.98 15.80 -30.45
CA ARG A 702 -9.05 14.69 -30.69
C ARG A 702 -8.05 15.10 -31.79
N ALA A 703 -6.86 14.53 -31.73
CA ALA A 703 -5.79 14.86 -32.66
C ALA A 703 -6.13 14.55 -34.14
N ASP A 704 -7.05 13.61 -34.37
CA ASP A 704 -7.58 13.20 -35.67
C ASP A 704 -8.86 13.96 -36.11
N ASP A 705 -9.42 14.82 -35.24
CA ASP A 705 -10.56 15.65 -35.60
C ASP A 705 -10.16 16.78 -36.55
N GLU A 706 -11.03 17.12 -37.51
CA GLU A 706 -10.78 18.22 -38.48
C GLU A 706 -10.60 19.57 -37.81
N ASP A 707 -11.26 19.81 -36.69
CA ASP A 707 -11.20 21.08 -35.95
C ASP A 707 -10.03 21.13 -34.93
N PHE A 708 -9.23 20.09 -34.79
CA PHE A 708 -8.08 20.06 -33.87
C PHE A 708 -7.07 21.19 -34.21
N GLY A 709 -6.66 21.31 -35.45
CA GLY A 709 -5.71 22.31 -35.90
C GLY A 709 -6.17 23.75 -35.63
N PRO A 710 -7.39 24.13 -36.02
CA PRO A 710 -7.97 25.46 -35.71
C PRO A 710 -8.08 25.74 -34.19
N ARG A 711 -8.54 24.79 -33.39
CA ARG A 711 -8.63 24.93 -31.92
C ARG A 711 -7.26 25.05 -31.29
N LEU A 712 -6.30 24.23 -31.70
CA LEU A 712 -4.92 24.31 -31.26
C LEU A 712 -4.34 25.71 -31.52
N ALA A 713 -4.53 26.26 -32.74
CA ALA A 713 -4.08 27.58 -33.09
C ALA A 713 -4.65 28.66 -32.16
N GLY A 714 -5.96 28.59 -31.84
CA GLY A 714 -6.59 29.50 -30.89
C GLY A 714 -6.00 29.40 -29.47
N HIS A 715 -5.69 28.21 -28.98
CA HIS A 715 -5.02 28.05 -27.66
C HIS A 715 -3.56 28.52 -27.68
N LEU A 716 -2.88 28.42 -28.82
CA LEU A 716 -1.49 28.88 -28.92
C LEU A 716 -1.37 30.43 -28.93
N GLU A 717 -2.46 31.17 -29.15
CA GLU A 717 -2.50 32.63 -28.95
C GLU A 717 -2.26 33.05 -27.50
N GLU A 718 -2.40 32.11 -26.55
CA GLU A 718 -2.04 32.31 -25.15
C GLU A 718 -0.51 32.36 -24.92
N PHE A 719 0.32 32.13 -25.94
CA PHE A 719 1.80 32.11 -25.88
C PHE A 719 2.42 33.08 -26.89
N GLU A 720 3.55 33.69 -26.50
CA GLU A 720 4.31 34.61 -27.36
C GLU A 720 5.04 33.82 -28.44
N ASP A 721 4.86 34.20 -29.72
CA ASP A 721 5.58 33.68 -30.89
C ASP A 721 5.80 32.14 -30.94
N CYS A 722 4.83 31.39 -30.46
CA CYS A 722 4.93 29.95 -30.30
C CYS A 722 4.23 29.21 -31.45
N TYR A 723 4.85 29.10 -32.61
CA TYR A 723 4.29 28.40 -33.79
C TYR A 723 4.64 26.92 -33.90
N TRP A 724 5.76 26.50 -33.33
CA TRP A 724 6.24 25.14 -33.46
C TRP A 724 5.23 24.07 -32.98
N PRO A 725 4.43 24.27 -31.92
CA PRO A 725 3.46 23.28 -31.49
C PRO A 725 2.40 23.03 -32.54
N HIS A 726 1.99 24.03 -33.28
CA HIS A 726 0.99 23.86 -34.32
C HIS A 726 1.46 22.92 -35.43
N LEU A 727 2.70 23.05 -35.86
CA LEU A 727 3.28 22.14 -36.87
C LEU A 727 3.55 20.78 -36.31
N TYR A 728 4.15 20.69 -35.13
CA TYR A 728 4.58 19.47 -34.49
C TYR A 728 3.39 18.59 -34.09
N LEU A 729 2.41 19.15 -33.38
CA LEU A 729 1.22 18.42 -32.92
C LEU A 729 0.28 18.07 -34.07
N LYS A 730 0.14 18.96 -35.07
CA LYS A 730 -0.67 18.67 -36.26
C LYS A 730 -0.07 17.52 -37.06
N GLN A 731 1.26 17.51 -37.27
CA GLN A 731 1.95 16.43 -37.97
C GLN A 731 1.80 15.10 -37.21
N ALA A 732 1.91 15.12 -35.89
CA ALA A 732 1.74 13.93 -35.07
C ALA A 732 0.28 13.43 -35.01
N GLY A 733 -0.69 14.31 -35.26
CA GLY A 733 -2.12 13.99 -35.26
C GLY A 733 -2.65 13.39 -36.57
N THR A 734 -1.96 13.64 -37.70
CA THR A 734 -2.38 13.05 -38.98
C THR A 734 -2.10 11.54 -39.00
N GLU A 735 -3.13 10.73 -39.21
CA GLU A 735 -2.92 9.31 -39.50
C GLU A 735 -2.07 9.14 -40.80
N PRO A 736 -1.17 8.13 -40.84
CA PRO A 736 -0.50 7.79 -42.07
C PRO A 736 -1.58 7.41 -43.08
N ALA A 737 -1.51 8.04 -44.25
CA ALA A 737 -2.33 7.57 -45.38
C ALA A 737 -2.07 6.07 -45.55
N ALA A 738 -3.10 5.25 -45.36
CA ALA A 738 -3.03 3.80 -45.56
C ALA A 738 -2.47 3.55 -46.97
N GLN A 739 -1.22 3.08 -47.04
CA GLN A 739 -0.61 2.54 -48.25
C GLN A 739 -0.76 1.04 -48.28
#